data_986d5bf96261f2dbffc0182c534cebd0
#
_entry.id   986d5bf96261f2dbffc0182c534cebd0
#
_cell.length_a   1.000
_cell.length_b   1.000
_cell.length_c   1.000
_cell.angle_alpha   90.00
_cell.angle_beta   90.00
_cell.angle_gamma   90.00
#
_symmetry.space_group_name_H-M   'P 1'
#
loop_
_entity.id
_entity.type
_entity.pdbx_description
1 polymer ?
#
loop_
_entity_poly.entity_id
_entity_poly.type
_entity_poly.pdbx_seq_one_letter_code
_entity_poly.pdbx_strand_id
1 'polypeptide(L)'
;MEKLKMHSPNLTQENIARIRALFPGCVTEVKGEDGQLKLAVDFDQLKQELSESIVEGPQERYHLNWPGKREALLTANAPIAKTLRPCREESVNFDTTQNLFIEGDNLDALKLLQETYLGKVKMIYIDPPYNTGNDFIYEDDFAENAEEFLKRSNQKDEEGNRLVANTEANGRFHSDWLSMIYPRLKLARNLLSDDGVIFISIDDNEAHNLRKICDELFGIENLFGIFQWRRRQRADNRNQSRVSPDHEYIAAYSKSGTAILRGTEIDLSKYSNPDNDPRGPWASIDLSGLATATQRPNLHYDIIDPNTGISYPPNPSRGWSKSKENVLKMIEERLILFPKSPSGRPREKKFVKDLQSNVTGFSTCLDSKAVGYTTNGTREVTELIGGKYFDFPKPVNLLKDILIQVTKFNDIVLDFFAGSATTAHAVMQLNAEDGGNRKFIMVQLPELCDEKSEAFKAGYKTIAEISKERIRRAGTKILEGECREGWRKDIGFRAFKIDSSNMVDVYYTPDALEQGQLEFFIDNIKPDRTPEDLLFQVLLDWGVDLSLPIRKEIIHPQITQMDADSKTEKDNLRKSAKSADKTSFEVFFVDDNALVACFDTGVNEDLVKELARFEPLRVVFCDTRYQSDNDKINVEQIFKQMSPHTEVRSI
;
A
#
# COMPACT_ATOMS: atom_id res chain seq x y z
N MET A 1 -30.86 15.41 -4.20
CA MET A 1 -29.68 14.53 -4.40
C MET A 1 -28.48 15.11 -3.64
N GLU A 2 -27.81 14.28 -2.90
CA GLU A 2 -26.57 14.65 -2.24
C GLU A 2 -25.43 14.65 -3.26
N LYS A 3 -24.59 15.70 -3.27
CA LYS A 3 -23.48 15.83 -4.21
C LYS A 3 -22.23 15.13 -3.66
N LEU A 4 -21.47 14.49 -4.53
CA LEU A 4 -20.15 13.97 -4.21
C LEU A 4 -19.18 15.14 -4.01
N LYS A 5 -18.24 14.99 -3.04
CA LYS A 5 -17.30 16.08 -2.68
C LYS A 5 -16.21 16.31 -3.72
N MET A 6 -15.87 15.29 -4.50
CA MET A 6 -14.89 15.31 -5.60
C MET A 6 -13.49 15.80 -5.19
N HIS A 7 -13.13 15.55 -3.93
CA HIS A 7 -11.79 15.78 -3.38
C HIS A 7 -11.49 14.75 -2.29
N SER A 8 -10.20 14.54 -1.99
CA SER A 8 -9.80 13.62 -0.93
C SER A 8 -10.32 14.06 0.46
N PRO A 9 -10.44 13.14 1.43
CA PRO A 9 -10.95 13.44 2.75
C PRO A 9 -10.11 14.48 3.50
N ASN A 10 -10.77 15.34 4.25
CA ASN A 10 -10.12 16.26 5.19
C ASN A 10 -9.94 15.56 6.54
N LEU A 11 -8.78 14.94 6.74
CA LEU A 11 -8.48 14.18 7.96
C LEU A 11 -8.53 15.02 9.24
N THR A 12 -8.28 16.33 9.16
CA THR A 12 -8.42 17.24 10.31
C THR A 12 -9.87 17.32 10.76
N GLN A 13 -10.80 17.53 9.80
CA GLN A 13 -12.22 17.62 10.12
C GLN A 13 -12.78 16.28 10.62
N GLU A 14 -12.31 15.15 10.07
CA GLU A 14 -12.68 13.84 10.57
C GLU A 14 -12.21 13.59 12.00
N ASN A 15 -10.98 13.97 12.33
CA ASN A 15 -10.44 13.86 13.68
C ASN A 15 -11.25 14.73 14.66
N ILE A 16 -11.64 15.96 14.29
CA ILE A 16 -12.51 16.82 15.09
C ILE A 16 -13.87 16.17 15.28
N ALA A 17 -14.45 15.58 14.23
CA ALA A 17 -15.72 14.86 14.31
C ALA A 17 -15.65 13.64 15.25
N ARG A 18 -14.55 12.88 15.23
CA ARG A 18 -14.31 11.77 16.17
C ARG A 18 -14.20 12.25 17.61
N ILE A 19 -13.46 13.34 17.86
CA ILE A 19 -13.38 13.97 19.19
C ILE A 19 -14.76 14.43 19.62
N ARG A 20 -15.54 15.07 18.75
CA ARG A 20 -16.92 15.50 19.06
C ARG A 20 -17.83 14.32 19.39
N ALA A 21 -17.68 13.19 18.73
CA ALA A 21 -18.47 11.98 19.03
C ALA A 21 -18.16 11.39 20.42
N LEU A 22 -16.88 11.46 20.85
CA LEU A 22 -16.44 10.95 22.16
C LEU A 22 -16.64 11.97 23.28
N PHE A 23 -16.35 13.25 23.01
CA PHE A 23 -16.35 14.36 23.97
C PHE A 23 -17.06 15.58 23.37
N PRO A 24 -18.40 15.59 23.28
CA PRO A 24 -19.17 16.67 22.62
C PRO A 24 -18.90 18.06 23.19
N GLY A 25 -18.66 18.17 24.49
CA GLY A 25 -18.35 19.42 25.18
C GLY A 25 -17.00 20.04 24.81
N CYS A 26 -16.08 19.23 24.22
CA CYS A 26 -14.75 19.68 23.89
C CYS A 26 -14.60 20.25 22.46
N VAL A 27 -15.71 20.38 21.70
CA VAL A 27 -15.67 20.93 20.35
C VAL A 27 -16.55 22.20 20.30
N THR A 28 -15.95 23.30 19.91
CA THR A 28 -16.57 24.62 19.83
C THR A 28 -16.44 25.20 18.42
N GLU A 29 -17.19 26.27 18.13
CA GLU A 29 -17.11 26.99 16.88
C GLU A 29 -16.15 28.18 17.02
N VAL A 30 -15.18 28.27 16.09
CA VAL A 30 -14.22 29.37 16.00
C VAL A 30 -14.32 30.02 14.65
N LYS A 31 -14.21 31.35 14.61
CA LYS A 31 -14.20 32.13 13.37
C LYS A 31 -12.83 31.98 12.71
N GLY A 32 -12.79 31.36 11.53
CA GLY A 32 -11.58 31.23 10.73
C GLY A 32 -11.09 32.56 10.16
N GLU A 33 -9.89 32.60 9.61
CA GLU A 33 -9.31 33.79 8.95
C GLU A 33 -10.14 34.27 7.76
N ASP A 34 -10.86 33.34 7.12
CA ASP A 34 -11.82 33.57 6.05
C ASP A 34 -13.19 34.10 6.54
N GLY A 35 -13.35 34.32 7.84
CA GLY A 35 -14.59 34.81 8.47
C GLY A 35 -15.67 33.72 8.64
N GLN A 36 -15.48 32.50 8.16
CA GLN A 36 -16.41 31.40 8.32
C GLN A 36 -16.26 30.72 9.68
N LEU A 37 -17.36 30.18 10.21
CA LEU A 37 -17.34 29.38 11.44
C LEU A 37 -16.77 27.99 11.13
N LYS A 38 -15.73 27.61 11.85
CA LYS A 38 -15.09 26.29 11.78
C LYS A 38 -15.13 25.61 13.13
N LEU A 39 -15.31 24.30 13.13
CA LEU A 39 -15.22 23.51 14.37
C LEU A 39 -13.75 23.43 14.82
N ALA A 40 -13.53 23.68 16.09
CA ALA A 40 -12.22 23.58 16.73
C ALA A 40 -12.34 22.79 18.06
N VAL A 41 -11.24 22.15 18.46
CA VAL A 41 -11.19 21.43 19.73
C VAL A 41 -10.72 22.38 20.82
N ASP A 42 -11.51 22.45 21.90
CA ASP A 42 -11.12 23.10 23.14
C ASP A 42 -10.24 22.12 23.94
N PHE A 43 -8.94 22.33 23.88
CA PHE A 43 -7.97 21.45 24.54
C PHE A 43 -7.98 21.57 26.05
N ASP A 44 -8.42 22.70 26.63
CA ASP A 44 -8.53 22.84 28.07
C ASP A 44 -9.72 22.06 28.64
N GLN A 45 -10.85 22.02 27.93
CA GLN A 45 -11.96 21.15 28.27
C GLN A 45 -11.62 19.68 28.04
N LEU A 46 -10.96 19.32 26.93
CA LEU A 46 -10.54 17.95 26.67
C LEU A 46 -9.56 17.45 27.74
N LYS A 47 -8.67 18.30 28.23
CA LYS A 47 -7.80 18.00 29.38
C LYS A 47 -8.62 17.70 30.64
N GLN A 48 -9.65 18.46 30.93
CA GLN A 48 -10.50 18.25 32.12
C GLN A 48 -11.24 16.90 32.05
N GLU A 49 -11.74 16.53 30.89
CA GLU A 49 -12.40 15.21 30.67
C GLU A 49 -11.43 14.03 30.87
N LEU A 50 -10.11 14.25 30.65
CA LEU A 50 -9.08 13.24 30.77
C LEU A 50 -8.21 13.40 32.04
N SER A 51 -8.70 14.10 33.05
CA SER A 51 -7.92 14.63 34.19
C SER A 51 -7.15 13.60 35.04
N GLU A 52 -7.56 12.32 35.05
CA GLU A 52 -6.84 11.28 35.81
C GLU A 52 -5.55 10.80 35.13
N SER A 53 -5.30 11.18 33.89
CA SER A 53 -4.16 10.69 33.08
C SER A 53 -3.43 11.76 32.30
N ILE A 54 -3.42 13.01 32.78
CA ILE A 54 -2.77 14.11 32.06
C ILE A 54 -1.24 14.03 32.20
N VAL A 55 -0.55 13.99 31.05
CA VAL A 55 0.89 14.22 30.94
C VAL A 55 1.11 15.64 30.42
N GLU A 56 1.51 16.57 31.28
CA GLU A 56 1.75 17.95 30.89
C GLU A 56 3.19 18.17 30.42
N GLY A 57 3.30 18.82 29.25
CA GLY A 57 4.55 19.38 28.71
C GLY A 57 5.49 18.38 28.03
N PRO A 58 6.54 18.88 27.36
CA PRO A 58 7.52 18.06 26.65
C PRO A 58 8.51 17.35 27.58
N GLN A 59 8.39 17.51 28.89
CA GLN A 59 9.45 17.15 29.84
C GLN A 59 9.62 15.66 30.08
N GLU A 60 8.66 14.80 29.70
CA GLU A 60 8.71 13.38 30.06
C GLU A 60 8.50 12.40 28.89
N ARG A 61 8.35 12.87 27.66
CA ARG A 61 8.25 12.00 26.49
C ARG A 61 9.37 12.24 25.50
N TYR A 62 10.18 11.22 25.26
CA TYR A 62 11.10 11.24 24.15
C TYR A 62 10.31 11.24 22.84
N HIS A 63 10.50 12.28 22.03
CA HIS A 63 9.95 12.34 20.67
C HIS A 63 10.98 12.98 19.74
N LEU A 64 11.01 12.52 18.50
CA LEU A 64 11.82 13.15 17.48
C LEU A 64 11.14 14.46 17.02
N ASN A 65 11.87 15.55 17.07
CA ASN A 65 11.42 16.85 16.55
C ASN A 65 12.44 17.40 15.56
N TRP A 66 11.95 18.04 14.49
CA TRP A 66 12.78 18.67 13.47
C TRP A 66 12.07 19.90 12.88
N PRO A 67 12.81 20.86 12.28
CA PRO A 67 12.23 21.98 11.54
C PRO A 67 11.37 21.46 10.36
N GLY A 68 10.06 21.76 10.35
CA GLY A 68 9.11 21.30 9.33
C GLY A 68 8.19 20.17 9.76
N LYS A 69 8.32 19.59 10.98
CA LYS A 69 7.45 18.49 11.44
C LYS A 69 5.97 18.87 11.46
N ARG A 70 5.65 20.09 11.91
CA ARG A 70 4.27 20.58 11.99
C ARG A 70 3.66 20.73 10.59
N GLU A 71 4.41 21.29 9.68
CA GLU A 71 4.03 21.46 8.27
C GLU A 71 3.81 20.10 7.62
N ALA A 72 4.71 19.15 7.81
CA ALA A 72 4.56 17.77 7.32
C ALA A 72 3.27 17.10 7.82
N LEU A 73 2.90 17.32 9.09
CA LEU A 73 1.65 16.84 9.66
C LEU A 73 0.42 17.48 9.00
N LEU A 74 0.45 18.81 8.81
CA LEU A 74 -0.62 19.54 8.15
C LEU A 74 -0.77 19.10 6.70
N THR A 75 0.34 18.92 5.99
CA THR A 75 0.37 18.42 4.61
C THR A 75 -0.28 17.04 4.48
N ALA A 76 -0.01 16.12 5.43
CA ALA A 76 -0.67 14.81 5.44
C ALA A 76 -2.19 14.91 5.57
N ASN A 77 -2.68 15.86 6.36
CA ASN A 77 -4.10 16.00 6.69
C ASN A 77 -4.90 16.85 5.69
N ALA A 78 -4.22 17.72 4.93
CA ALA A 78 -4.86 18.62 3.97
C ALA A 78 -5.49 17.84 2.80
N PRO A 79 -6.73 18.12 2.41
CA PRO A 79 -7.34 17.53 1.23
C PRO A 79 -6.69 18.07 -0.05
N ILE A 80 -6.81 17.32 -1.13
CA ILE A 80 -6.37 17.74 -2.47
C ILE A 80 -7.51 17.65 -3.48
N ALA A 81 -7.51 18.58 -4.44
CA ALA A 81 -8.45 18.59 -5.56
C ALA A 81 -7.80 17.93 -6.79
N LYS A 82 -7.45 16.64 -6.64
CA LYS A 82 -6.83 15.80 -7.70
C LYS A 82 -7.67 14.54 -7.93
N THR A 83 -7.39 13.84 -9.03
CA THR A 83 -8.05 12.60 -9.40
C THR A 83 -7.08 11.63 -10.08
N LEU A 84 -7.52 10.39 -10.30
CA LEU A 84 -6.84 9.38 -11.10
C LEU A 84 -7.50 9.29 -12.47
N ARG A 85 -6.77 9.65 -13.52
CA ARG A 85 -7.23 9.51 -14.91
C ARG A 85 -6.78 8.16 -15.47
N PRO A 86 -7.70 7.33 -15.99
CA PRO A 86 -7.35 6.06 -16.60
C PRO A 86 -6.58 6.27 -17.91
N CYS A 87 -5.55 5.44 -18.13
CA CYS A 87 -4.71 5.45 -19.32
C CYS A 87 -4.74 4.06 -19.96
N ARG A 88 -5.77 3.81 -20.81
CA ARG A 88 -6.02 2.48 -21.39
C ARG A 88 -4.89 2.00 -22.29
N GLU A 89 -4.29 2.92 -23.06
CA GLU A 89 -3.18 2.64 -23.99
C GLU A 89 -1.90 2.18 -23.27
N GLU A 90 -1.70 2.58 -22.03
CA GLU A 90 -0.56 2.16 -21.23
C GLU A 90 -0.85 0.92 -20.37
N SER A 91 -2.12 0.54 -20.26
CA SER A 91 -2.61 -0.56 -19.44
C SER A 91 -2.43 -1.92 -20.13
N VAL A 92 -2.55 -2.98 -19.34
CA VAL A 92 -2.62 -4.37 -19.83
C VAL A 92 -3.87 -5.01 -19.25
N ASN A 93 -4.73 -5.56 -20.11
CA ASN A 93 -5.98 -6.22 -19.71
C ASN A 93 -6.86 -5.30 -18.82
N PHE A 94 -7.01 -4.03 -19.18
CA PHE A 94 -7.65 -2.99 -18.37
C PHE A 94 -8.99 -3.41 -17.74
N ASP A 95 -9.86 -4.08 -18.53
CA ASP A 95 -11.22 -4.38 -18.07
C ASP A 95 -11.28 -5.58 -17.10
N THR A 96 -10.26 -6.44 -17.09
CA THR A 96 -10.27 -7.71 -16.34
C THR A 96 -9.24 -7.78 -15.21
N THR A 97 -8.17 -6.98 -15.28
CA THR A 97 -7.13 -6.97 -14.25
C THR A 97 -7.61 -6.36 -12.95
N GLN A 98 -7.06 -6.88 -11.85
CA GLN A 98 -7.28 -6.35 -10.50
C GLN A 98 -6.07 -5.59 -9.93
N ASN A 99 -5.02 -5.39 -10.74
CA ASN A 99 -3.80 -4.68 -10.34
C ASN A 99 -3.82 -3.25 -10.83
N LEU A 100 -3.19 -2.34 -10.06
CA LEU A 100 -3.15 -0.92 -10.36
C LEU A 100 -1.70 -0.43 -10.48
N PHE A 101 -1.47 0.47 -11.43
CA PHE A 101 -0.25 1.26 -11.55
C PHE A 101 -0.62 2.75 -11.63
N ILE A 102 -0.18 3.53 -10.65
CA ILE A 102 -0.49 4.96 -10.53
C ILE A 102 0.79 5.75 -10.83
N GLU A 103 0.75 6.57 -11.87
CA GLU A 103 1.83 7.47 -12.25
C GLU A 103 1.58 8.86 -11.68
N GLY A 104 2.47 9.34 -10.82
CA GLY A 104 2.37 10.64 -10.18
C GLY A 104 3.06 10.68 -8.81
N ASP A 105 2.89 11.78 -8.09
CA ASP A 105 3.41 11.93 -6.74
C ASP A 105 2.75 10.96 -5.77
N ASN A 106 3.54 10.32 -4.93
CA ASN A 106 3.06 9.28 -4.04
C ASN A 106 2.29 9.82 -2.82
N LEU A 107 2.52 11.06 -2.38
CA LEU A 107 1.72 11.69 -1.34
C LEU A 107 0.29 11.94 -1.84
N ASP A 108 0.17 12.45 -3.07
CA ASP A 108 -1.13 12.63 -3.73
C ASP A 108 -1.85 11.30 -3.93
N ALA A 109 -1.14 10.28 -4.44
CA ALA A 109 -1.69 8.94 -4.57
C ALA A 109 -2.23 8.40 -3.24
N LEU A 110 -1.44 8.50 -2.17
CA LEU A 110 -1.83 8.04 -0.84
C LEU A 110 -3.06 8.77 -0.31
N LYS A 111 -3.21 10.08 -0.60
CA LYS A 111 -4.40 10.85 -0.23
C LYS A 111 -5.65 10.41 -1.01
N LEU A 112 -5.50 10.17 -2.31
CA LEU A 112 -6.61 9.71 -3.17
C LEU A 112 -7.07 8.30 -2.80
N LEU A 113 -6.16 7.44 -2.36
CA LEU A 113 -6.47 6.06 -1.98
C LEU A 113 -7.15 5.92 -0.60
N GLN A 114 -7.20 7.00 0.24
CA GLN A 114 -7.71 6.91 1.62
C GLN A 114 -9.16 6.40 1.68
N GLU A 115 -10.09 6.95 0.87
CA GLU A 115 -11.50 6.53 0.93
C GLU A 115 -11.69 5.09 0.46
N THR A 116 -11.00 4.72 -0.62
CA THR A 116 -11.21 3.43 -1.28
C THR A 116 -10.51 2.28 -0.58
N TYR A 117 -9.29 2.49 -0.06
CA TYR A 117 -8.44 1.42 0.48
C TYR A 117 -8.13 1.56 1.97
N LEU A 118 -8.85 2.39 2.72
CA LEU A 118 -8.72 2.52 4.17
C LEU A 118 -8.84 1.16 4.86
N GLY A 119 -7.81 0.74 5.57
CA GLY A 119 -7.80 -0.52 6.31
C GLY A 119 -7.83 -1.80 5.46
N LYS A 120 -7.53 -1.74 4.16
CA LYS A 120 -7.63 -2.89 3.24
C LYS A 120 -6.28 -3.46 2.78
N VAL A 121 -5.19 -2.71 2.90
CA VAL A 121 -3.86 -3.12 2.43
C VAL A 121 -3.22 -4.06 3.44
N LYS A 122 -2.87 -5.27 3.02
CA LYS A 122 -2.24 -6.28 3.88
C LYS A 122 -0.75 -6.07 4.06
N MET A 123 -0.07 -5.68 3.01
CA MET A 123 1.36 -5.45 3.02
C MET A 123 1.71 -4.17 2.27
N ILE A 124 2.55 -3.36 2.87
CA ILE A 124 3.23 -2.26 2.21
C ILE A 124 4.72 -2.59 2.18
N TYR A 125 5.34 -2.48 1.01
CA TYR A 125 6.79 -2.46 0.87
C TYR A 125 7.20 -1.17 0.20
N ILE A 126 8.24 -0.51 0.71
CA ILE A 126 8.80 0.68 0.09
C ILE A 126 10.33 0.69 0.14
N ASP A 127 10.91 1.27 -0.90
CA ASP A 127 12.34 1.53 -1.04
C ASP A 127 12.53 3.04 -1.30
N PRO A 128 12.39 3.90 -0.26
CA PRO A 128 12.47 5.35 -0.41
C PRO A 128 13.91 5.79 -0.70
N PRO A 129 14.15 7.05 -1.13
CA PRO A 129 15.49 7.61 -1.21
C PRO A 129 16.22 7.50 0.14
N TYR A 130 17.51 7.11 0.10
CA TYR A 130 18.30 6.85 1.32
C TYR A 130 18.99 8.08 1.87
N ASN A 131 18.83 9.24 1.22
CA ASN A 131 19.46 10.50 1.59
C ASN A 131 20.98 10.42 1.58
N THR A 132 21.54 9.90 0.49
CA THR A 132 23.01 9.71 0.33
C THR A 132 23.76 10.97 -0.11
N GLY A 133 23.07 12.11 -0.19
CA GLY A 133 23.62 13.40 -0.66
C GLY A 133 23.49 13.63 -2.17
N ASN A 134 23.07 12.61 -2.92
CA ASN A 134 22.79 12.71 -4.37
C ASN A 134 21.35 12.32 -4.70
N ASP A 135 20.55 11.96 -3.69
CA ASP A 135 19.18 11.50 -3.88
C ASP A 135 18.23 12.68 -4.06
N PHE A 136 17.25 12.51 -4.94
CA PHE A 136 16.15 13.44 -5.09
C PHE A 136 15.20 13.28 -3.90
N ILE A 137 14.87 14.40 -3.24
CA ILE A 137 13.76 14.50 -2.31
C ILE A 137 12.53 14.91 -3.11
N TYR A 138 11.39 14.27 -2.88
CA TYR A 138 10.12 14.66 -3.46
C TYR A 138 9.72 16.05 -2.93
N GLU A 139 9.38 16.96 -3.84
CA GLU A 139 8.89 18.30 -3.48
C GLU A 139 7.44 18.19 -3.05
N ASP A 140 7.20 18.31 -1.75
CA ASP A 140 5.84 18.47 -1.24
C ASP A 140 5.51 19.98 -1.24
N ASP A 141 4.44 20.38 -1.94
CA ASP A 141 3.89 21.74 -1.90
C ASP A 141 3.41 22.04 -0.47
N PHE A 142 4.30 22.58 0.36
CA PHE A 142 3.87 23.28 1.55
C PHE A 142 3.16 24.54 1.09
N ALA A 143 2.04 24.90 1.73
CA ALA A 143 1.12 26.01 1.38
C ALA A 143 1.75 27.43 1.34
N GLU A 144 3.06 27.55 1.41
CA GLU A 144 3.82 28.74 1.01
C GLU A 144 4.16 28.65 -0.48
N ASN A 145 4.12 29.78 -1.14
CA ASN A 145 4.50 29.95 -2.54
C ASN A 145 5.74 29.08 -2.84
N ALA A 146 5.60 28.04 -3.69
CA ALA A 146 6.66 27.06 -3.95
C ALA A 146 8.01 27.72 -4.32
N GLU A 147 7.99 28.92 -4.93
CA GLU A 147 9.18 29.70 -5.21
C GLU A 147 9.88 30.25 -3.96
N GLU A 148 9.15 30.69 -2.94
CA GLU A 148 9.74 31.19 -1.68
C GLU A 148 10.31 30.04 -0.85
N PHE A 149 9.63 28.88 -0.83
CA PHE A 149 10.14 27.68 -0.17
C PHE A 149 11.42 27.17 -0.84
N LEU A 150 11.46 27.09 -2.16
CA LEU A 150 12.62 26.62 -2.92
C LEU A 150 13.84 27.56 -2.79
N LYS A 151 13.62 28.87 -2.72
CA LYS A 151 14.67 29.85 -2.41
C LYS A 151 15.18 29.73 -0.95
N ARG A 152 14.25 29.56 0.01
CA ARG A 152 14.59 29.43 1.43
C ARG A 152 15.26 28.10 1.77
N SER A 153 14.90 27.01 1.04
CA SER A 153 15.50 25.69 1.21
C SER A 153 16.79 25.46 0.41
N ASN A 154 17.31 26.49 -0.27
CA ASN A 154 18.46 26.40 -1.19
C ASN A 154 18.29 25.37 -2.33
N GLN A 155 17.06 25.06 -2.73
CA GLN A 155 16.76 24.14 -3.82
C GLN A 155 16.61 24.83 -5.17
N LYS A 156 16.55 26.17 -5.19
CA LYS A 156 16.70 27.00 -6.39
C LYS A 156 17.74 28.09 -6.11
N ASP A 157 18.55 28.39 -7.12
CA ASP A 157 19.40 29.55 -7.11
C ASP A 157 18.61 30.86 -7.32
N GLU A 158 19.28 32.01 -7.22
CA GLU A 158 18.65 33.32 -7.42
C GLU A 158 18.10 33.52 -8.85
N GLU A 159 18.53 32.67 -9.80
CA GLU A 159 18.14 32.70 -11.22
C GLU A 159 16.97 31.73 -11.50
N GLY A 160 16.50 30.98 -10.48
CA GLY A 160 15.34 30.08 -10.58
C GLY A 160 15.67 28.67 -11.06
N ASN A 161 16.96 28.30 -11.18
CA ASN A 161 17.38 26.95 -11.52
C ASN A 161 17.20 26.03 -10.31
N ARG A 162 16.70 24.82 -10.53
CA ARG A 162 16.51 23.80 -9.50
C ARG A 162 17.85 23.31 -8.98
N LEU A 163 18.08 23.40 -7.68
CA LEU A 163 19.22 22.76 -7.02
C LEU A 163 18.91 21.28 -6.80
N VAL A 164 19.69 20.41 -7.43
CA VAL A 164 19.31 19.03 -7.81
C VAL A 164 19.61 17.98 -6.73
N ALA A 165 20.22 18.34 -5.59
CA ALA A 165 20.52 17.33 -4.57
C ALA A 165 20.39 17.86 -3.16
N ASN A 166 19.81 17.05 -2.27
CA ASN A 166 19.91 17.30 -0.83
C ASN A 166 21.33 16.93 -0.37
N THR A 167 22.22 17.92 -0.29
CA THR A 167 23.63 17.70 0.05
C THR A 167 23.83 17.81 1.56
N GLU A 168 24.82 17.08 2.12
CA GLU A 168 25.21 17.19 3.54
C GLU A 168 25.58 18.61 3.97
N ALA A 169 25.95 19.49 3.02
CA ALA A 169 26.19 20.91 3.28
C ALA A 169 24.91 21.69 3.58
N ASN A 170 23.72 21.15 3.28
CA ASN A 170 22.44 21.73 3.66
C ASN A 170 22.19 21.48 5.15
N GLY A 171 22.09 22.53 5.94
CA GLY A 171 21.76 22.43 7.37
C GLY A 171 20.41 21.79 7.70
N ARG A 172 19.58 21.51 6.69
CA ARG A 172 18.28 20.83 6.78
C ARG A 172 18.28 19.42 6.20
N PHE A 173 19.41 18.88 5.85
CA PHE A 173 19.59 17.60 5.15
C PHE A 173 18.68 16.47 5.67
N HIS A 174 18.72 16.18 6.97
CA HIS A 174 17.86 15.17 7.59
C HIS A 174 16.41 15.66 7.75
N SER A 175 16.21 16.96 8.01
CA SER A 175 14.88 17.54 8.22
C SER A 175 14.02 17.49 6.97
N ASP A 176 14.60 17.75 5.81
CA ASP A 176 13.89 17.74 4.54
C ASP A 176 13.50 16.31 4.16
N TRP A 177 14.39 15.32 4.40
CA TRP A 177 14.06 13.91 4.23
C TRP A 177 12.93 13.47 5.19
N LEU A 178 13.01 13.86 6.47
CA LEU A 178 11.98 13.55 7.45
C LEU A 178 10.63 14.18 7.08
N SER A 179 10.63 15.43 6.60
CA SER A 179 9.42 16.13 6.16
C SER A 179 8.78 15.49 4.94
N MET A 180 9.58 14.92 4.03
CA MET A 180 9.10 14.13 2.90
C MET A 180 8.48 12.79 3.33
N ILE A 181 9.16 12.02 4.17
CA ILE A 181 8.74 10.64 4.46
C ILE A 181 7.60 10.55 5.49
N TYR A 182 7.55 11.46 6.47
CA TYR A 182 6.60 11.43 7.57
C TYR A 182 5.12 11.46 7.13
N PRO A 183 4.68 12.39 6.26
CA PRO A 183 3.29 12.42 5.81
C PRO A 183 2.90 11.15 5.04
N ARG A 184 3.82 10.58 4.26
CA ARG A 184 3.62 9.35 3.50
C ARG A 184 3.43 8.15 4.40
N LEU A 185 4.27 7.98 5.41
CA LEU A 185 4.13 6.88 6.39
C LEU A 185 2.86 7.01 7.22
N LYS A 186 2.45 8.24 7.57
CA LYS A 186 1.20 8.48 8.30
C LYS A 186 -0.02 8.03 7.50
N LEU A 187 -0.09 8.40 6.22
CA LEU A 187 -1.17 7.99 5.33
C LEU A 187 -1.13 6.48 5.03
N ALA A 188 0.06 5.93 4.82
CA ALA A 188 0.27 4.52 4.59
C ALA A 188 -0.25 3.65 5.75
N ARG A 189 -0.02 4.10 7.00
CA ARG A 189 -0.56 3.41 8.19
C ARG A 189 -2.08 3.29 8.15
N ASN A 190 -2.79 4.32 7.70
CA ASN A 190 -4.25 4.30 7.60
C ASN A 190 -4.74 3.25 6.59
N LEU A 191 -4.02 3.07 5.47
CA LEU A 191 -4.37 2.10 4.44
C LEU A 191 -4.17 0.65 4.90
N LEU A 192 -3.23 0.38 5.82
CA LEU A 192 -3.00 -0.97 6.33
C LEU A 192 -4.24 -1.55 7.01
N SER A 193 -4.51 -2.83 6.78
CA SER A 193 -5.45 -3.62 7.58
C SER A 193 -4.94 -3.74 9.02
N ASP A 194 -5.79 -4.12 9.97
CA ASP A 194 -5.38 -4.20 11.37
C ASP A 194 -4.25 -5.21 11.60
N ASP A 195 -4.21 -6.28 10.81
CA ASP A 195 -3.13 -7.27 10.77
C ASP A 195 -2.13 -7.00 9.64
N GLY A 196 -2.11 -5.79 9.10
CA GLY A 196 -1.21 -5.36 8.03
C GLY A 196 0.18 -5.02 8.52
N VAL A 197 1.17 -5.12 7.62
CA VAL A 197 2.59 -4.90 7.91
C VAL A 197 3.22 -4.03 6.84
N ILE A 198 4.05 -3.08 7.27
CA ILE A 198 4.91 -2.29 6.37
C ILE A 198 6.36 -2.73 6.52
N PHE A 199 7.05 -2.87 5.38
CA PHE A 199 8.49 -3.10 5.27
C PHE A 199 9.13 -1.92 4.55
N ILE A 200 10.18 -1.36 5.12
CA ILE A 200 10.84 -0.15 4.63
C ILE A 200 12.33 -0.43 4.50
N SER A 201 12.82 -0.45 3.27
CA SER A 201 14.27 -0.54 3.01
C SER A 201 14.95 0.79 3.31
N ILE A 202 16.13 0.73 3.92
CA ILE A 202 16.94 1.90 4.27
C ILE A 202 18.39 1.48 4.51
N ASP A 203 19.33 2.41 4.36
CA ASP A 203 20.73 2.21 4.75
C ASP A 203 21.10 2.95 6.04
N ASP A 204 22.39 3.01 6.35
CA ASP A 204 22.91 3.62 7.59
C ASP A 204 22.62 5.13 7.69
N ASN A 205 22.39 5.84 6.56
CA ASN A 205 22.24 7.30 6.56
C ASN A 205 21.00 7.75 7.36
N GLU A 206 19.85 7.12 7.14
CA GLU A 206 18.58 7.51 7.76
C GLU A 206 17.91 6.41 8.61
N ALA A 207 18.53 5.24 8.80
CA ALA A 207 17.94 4.13 9.57
C ALA A 207 17.54 4.55 10.99
N HIS A 208 18.33 5.40 11.64
CA HIS A 208 18.08 5.87 13.01
C HIS A 208 16.89 6.85 13.07
N ASN A 209 16.75 7.74 12.09
CA ASN A 209 15.64 8.69 11.99
C ASN A 209 14.34 7.94 11.59
N LEU A 210 14.42 7.06 10.59
CA LEU A 210 13.30 6.22 10.18
C LEU A 210 12.73 5.42 11.37
N ARG A 211 13.62 4.79 12.14
CA ARG A 211 13.20 4.03 13.33
C ARG A 211 12.39 4.89 14.29
N LYS A 212 12.81 6.14 14.57
CA LYS A 212 12.14 7.02 15.50
C LYS A 212 10.78 7.49 15.03
N ILE A 213 10.65 7.85 13.74
CA ILE A 213 9.34 8.25 13.21
C ILE A 213 8.38 7.05 13.10
N CYS A 214 8.88 5.85 12.81
CA CYS A 214 8.06 4.65 12.81
C CYS A 214 7.61 4.24 14.23
N ASP A 215 8.49 4.35 15.23
CA ASP A 215 8.12 4.15 16.64
C ASP A 215 7.01 5.12 17.07
N GLU A 216 7.01 6.38 16.57
CA GLU A 216 5.96 7.38 16.84
C GLU A 216 4.65 7.05 16.11
N LEU A 217 4.74 6.70 14.82
CA LEU A 217 3.56 6.50 13.97
C LEU A 217 2.88 5.15 14.18
N PHE A 218 3.65 4.08 14.32
CA PHE A 218 3.12 2.71 14.41
C PHE A 218 3.06 2.19 15.84
N GLY A 219 3.85 2.74 16.76
CA GLY A 219 4.06 2.25 18.12
C GLY A 219 5.28 1.35 18.22
N ILE A 220 6.09 1.53 19.27
CA ILE A 220 7.31 0.74 19.51
C ILE A 220 7.00 -0.76 19.72
N GLU A 221 5.85 -1.05 20.29
CA GLU A 221 5.33 -2.40 20.55
C GLU A 221 4.99 -3.16 19.27
N ASN A 222 4.77 -2.46 18.16
CA ASN A 222 4.41 -3.01 16.86
C ASN A 222 5.62 -3.26 15.94
N LEU A 223 6.82 -3.04 16.43
CA LEU A 223 8.03 -3.38 15.70
C LEU A 223 8.25 -4.89 15.67
N PHE A 224 8.27 -5.50 14.49
CA PHE A 224 8.73 -6.88 14.32
C PHE A 224 10.24 -7.01 14.41
N GLY A 225 10.97 -6.08 13.80
CA GLY A 225 12.43 -6.06 13.82
C GLY A 225 13.03 -5.19 12.73
N ILE A 226 14.35 -5.07 12.80
CA ILE A 226 15.19 -4.48 11.75
C ILE A 226 15.93 -5.63 11.10
N PHE A 227 15.53 -5.99 9.88
CA PHE A 227 16.14 -7.06 9.14
C PHE A 227 17.41 -6.55 8.45
N GLN A 228 18.46 -7.37 8.45
CA GLN A 228 19.70 -7.10 7.74
C GLN A 228 19.73 -7.90 6.44
N TRP A 229 19.84 -7.22 5.32
CA TRP A 229 20.03 -7.82 4.01
C TRP A 229 21.43 -7.50 3.48
N ARG A 230 22.24 -8.52 3.28
CA ARG A 230 23.56 -8.37 2.69
C ARG A 230 23.41 -8.14 1.18
N ARG A 231 23.54 -6.88 0.75
CA ARG A 231 23.35 -6.46 -0.65
C ARG A 231 24.54 -6.78 -1.56
N ARG A 232 25.75 -6.91 -1.00
CA ARG A 232 26.98 -7.15 -1.77
C ARG A 232 27.52 -8.54 -1.54
N GLN A 233 27.91 -9.20 -2.65
CA GLN A 233 28.53 -10.52 -2.57
C GLN A 233 30.00 -10.44 -2.08
N ARG A 234 30.71 -9.37 -2.43
CA ARG A 234 32.10 -9.12 -2.09
C ARG A 234 32.25 -7.75 -1.46
N ALA A 235 33.17 -7.64 -0.51
CA ALA A 235 33.50 -6.37 0.13
C ALA A 235 34.04 -5.37 -0.91
N ASP A 236 33.65 -4.09 -0.75
CA ASP A 236 34.15 -2.98 -1.55
C ASP A 236 35.49 -2.51 -0.98
N ASN A 237 36.53 -2.49 -1.81
CA ASN A 237 37.87 -2.06 -1.43
C ASN A 237 38.20 -0.61 -1.91
N ARG A 238 37.24 0.08 -2.51
CA ARG A 238 37.43 1.46 -3.04
C ARG A 238 37.32 2.53 -1.93
N ASN A 239 36.73 2.19 -0.80
CA ASN A 239 36.52 3.13 0.29
C ASN A 239 37.82 3.43 1.03
N GLN A 240 38.16 4.73 1.21
CA GLN A 240 39.36 5.18 1.92
C GLN A 240 39.40 4.74 3.37
N SER A 241 38.25 4.62 4.03
CA SER A 241 38.13 4.12 5.41
C SER A 241 38.44 2.62 5.56
N ARG A 242 38.57 1.87 4.44
CA ARG A 242 38.71 0.41 4.40
C ARG A 242 37.56 -0.37 5.05
N VAL A 243 36.42 0.28 5.23
CA VAL A 243 35.16 -0.34 5.67
C VAL A 243 34.26 -0.52 4.47
N SER A 244 33.68 -1.71 4.27
CA SER A 244 32.74 -2.00 3.21
C SER A 244 31.31 -2.04 3.80
N PRO A 245 30.42 -1.10 3.45
CA PRO A 245 29.00 -1.17 3.81
C PRO A 245 28.32 -2.23 2.92
N ASP A 246 28.30 -3.48 3.40
CA ASP A 246 27.85 -4.63 2.61
C ASP A 246 26.36 -4.93 2.78
N HIS A 247 25.67 -4.27 3.71
CA HIS A 247 24.27 -4.54 4.03
C HIS A 247 23.42 -3.28 3.98
N GLU A 248 22.14 -3.51 3.88
CA GLU A 248 21.06 -2.56 4.06
C GLU A 248 20.11 -3.11 5.11
N TYR A 249 19.23 -2.26 5.61
CA TYR A 249 18.21 -2.61 6.60
C TYR A 249 16.83 -2.66 5.95
N ILE A 250 15.95 -3.48 6.52
CA ILE A 250 14.53 -3.46 6.23
C ILE A 250 13.80 -3.36 7.57
N ALA A 251 13.26 -2.19 7.87
CA ALA A 251 12.46 -1.97 9.07
C ALA A 251 11.05 -2.55 8.86
N ALA A 252 10.56 -3.37 9.79
CA ALA A 252 9.23 -3.98 9.68
C ALA A 252 8.37 -3.62 10.88
N TYR A 253 7.21 -3.00 10.60
CA TYR A 253 6.20 -2.62 11.59
C TYR A 253 4.83 -3.15 11.23
N SER A 254 4.08 -3.62 12.22
CA SER A 254 2.65 -3.89 12.06
C SER A 254 1.81 -2.64 12.36
N LYS A 255 0.58 -2.61 11.86
CA LYS A 255 -0.39 -1.59 12.27
C LYS A 255 -0.85 -1.77 13.70
N SER A 256 -0.99 -3.02 14.14
CA SER A 256 -1.39 -3.40 15.50
C SER A 256 -0.77 -4.72 15.94
N GLY A 257 -0.93 -5.10 17.22
CA GLY A 257 -0.43 -6.35 17.77
C GLY A 257 -1.11 -7.63 17.26
N THR A 258 -2.02 -7.54 16.30
CA THR A 258 -2.72 -8.71 15.72
C THR A 258 -1.97 -9.37 14.57
N ALA A 259 -0.98 -8.69 13.99
CA ALA A 259 -0.18 -9.22 12.90
C ALA A 259 0.81 -10.29 13.38
N ILE A 260 0.99 -11.34 12.58
CA ILE A 260 1.91 -12.44 12.86
C ILE A 260 2.63 -12.81 11.56
N LEU A 261 3.96 -12.90 11.60
CA LEU A 261 4.75 -13.43 10.47
C LEU A 261 4.61 -14.95 10.40
N ARG A 262 4.60 -15.50 9.19
CA ARG A 262 4.48 -16.95 8.95
C ARG A 262 5.64 -17.74 9.59
N GLY A 263 6.84 -17.16 9.63
CA GLY A 263 8.05 -17.85 10.03
C GLY A 263 8.66 -18.71 8.91
N THR A 264 9.69 -19.47 9.25
CA THR A 264 10.40 -20.36 8.33
C THR A 264 10.00 -21.80 8.62
N GLU A 265 9.61 -22.56 7.60
CA GLU A 265 9.27 -23.98 7.75
C GLU A 265 10.50 -24.77 8.25
N ILE A 266 10.27 -25.67 9.17
CA ILE A 266 11.32 -26.55 9.68
C ILE A 266 11.74 -27.51 8.56
N ASP A 267 13.05 -27.60 8.31
CA ASP A 267 13.60 -28.57 7.38
C ASP A 267 13.42 -30.00 7.92
N LEU A 268 12.38 -30.65 7.42
CA LEU A 268 12.05 -32.03 7.79
C LEU A 268 12.97 -33.08 7.11
N SER A 269 13.84 -32.69 6.18
CA SER A 269 14.79 -33.62 5.54
C SER A 269 15.80 -34.26 6.54
N LYS A 270 16.01 -33.58 7.68
CA LYS A 270 16.84 -34.08 8.81
C LYS A 270 16.15 -35.16 9.65
N TYR A 271 14.84 -35.35 9.44
CA TYR A 271 14.05 -36.35 10.16
C TYR A 271 13.94 -37.62 9.30
N SER A 272 14.38 -38.72 9.84
CA SER A 272 14.31 -40.03 9.21
C SER A 272 13.95 -41.11 10.26
N ASN A 273 13.54 -42.27 9.82
CA ASN A 273 13.24 -43.40 10.74
C ASN A 273 14.08 -44.63 10.39
N PRO A 274 15.41 -44.58 10.59
CA PRO A 274 16.32 -45.67 10.20
C PRO A 274 16.17 -46.92 11.02
N ASP A 275 15.59 -46.84 12.21
CA ASP A 275 15.40 -47.94 13.17
C ASP A 275 13.94 -48.42 13.26
N ASN A 276 13.07 -47.97 12.35
CA ASN A 276 11.63 -48.29 12.31
C ASN A 276 10.92 -48.03 13.64
N ASP A 277 11.29 -46.97 14.33
CA ASP A 277 10.65 -46.58 15.59
C ASP A 277 9.13 -46.32 15.32
N PRO A 278 8.21 -46.97 16.09
CA PRO A 278 6.77 -46.83 15.88
C PRO A 278 6.26 -45.41 16.10
N ARG A 279 7.03 -44.55 16.76
CA ARG A 279 6.70 -43.15 16.97
C ARG A 279 6.89 -42.27 15.73
N GLY A 280 7.53 -42.78 14.68
CA GLY A 280 7.71 -42.13 13.38
C GLY A 280 9.12 -41.53 13.19
N PRO A 281 9.29 -40.65 12.19
CA PRO A 281 10.57 -40.01 11.87
C PRO A 281 11.08 -39.14 13.01
N TRP A 282 12.39 -39.17 13.22
CA TRP A 282 13.10 -38.40 14.25
C TRP A 282 14.42 -37.81 13.72
N ALA A 283 14.86 -36.73 14.37
CA ALA A 283 16.17 -36.12 14.18
C ALA A 283 17.05 -36.33 15.42
N SER A 284 18.35 -36.52 15.18
CA SER A 284 19.38 -36.61 16.25
C SER A 284 19.79 -35.21 16.66
N ILE A 285 19.46 -34.79 17.89
CA ILE A 285 19.82 -33.47 18.44
C ILE A 285 20.85 -33.57 19.56
N ASP A 286 21.65 -32.51 19.76
CA ASP A 286 22.63 -32.41 20.81
C ASP A 286 21.96 -32.36 22.19
N LEU A 287 22.44 -33.16 23.13
CA LEU A 287 21.99 -33.22 24.51
C LEU A 287 22.76 -32.25 25.42
N SER A 288 23.79 -31.57 24.91
CA SER A 288 24.61 -30.66 25.72
C SER A 288 23.82 -29.40 26.15
N GLY A 289 24.04 -28.99 27.38
CA GLY A 289 23.53 -27.72 27.93
C GLY A 289 24.44 -26.53 27.58
N LEU A 290 24.22 -25.41 28.24
CA LEU A 290 25.00 -24.16 28.07
C LEU A 290 25.68 -23.69 29.38
N ALA A 291 25.39 -24.34 30.51
CA ALA A 291 25.86 -23.93 31.83
C ALA A 291 27.09 -24.73 32.29
N THR A 292 28.05 -24.06 32.89
CA THR A 292 29.24 -24.69 33.50
C THR A 292 28.87 -25.46 34.76
N ALA A 293 29.79 -26.31 35.23
CA ALA A 293 29.62 -27.10 36.46
C ALA A 293 29.40 -26.23 37.71
N THR A 294 30.00 -25.04 37.73
CA THR A 294 29.78 -24.06 38.82
C THR A 294 28.42 -23.40 38.79
N GLN A 295 27.85 -23.22 37.61
CA GLN A 295 26.53 -22.58 37.45
C GLN A 295 25.38 -23.54 37.69
N ARG A 296 25.52 -24.82 37.20
CA ARG A 296 24.49 -25.85 37.34
C ARG A 296 25.13 -27.22 37.58
N PRO A 297 25.63 -27.50 38.79
CA PRO A 297 26.33 -28.78 39.11
C PRO A 297 25.43 -30.00 38.90
N ASN A 298 24.11 -29.87 39.08
CA ASN A 298 23.13 -30.94 38.89
C ASN A 298 22.96 -31.40 37.42
N LEU A 299 23.50 -30.66 36.46
CA LEU A 299 23.53 -31.02 35.03
C LEU A 299 24.87 -31.59 34.58
N HIS A 300 25.82 -31.81 35.52
CA HIS A 300 27.13 -32.37 35.27
C HIS A 300 27.21 -33.74 35.94
N TYR A 301 26.75 -34.76 35.25
CA TYR A 301 26.73 -36.16 35.69
C TYR A 301 27.07 -37.07 34.50
N ASP A 302 27.56 -38.28 34.77
CA ASP A 302 27.84 -39.26 33.74
C ASP A 302 26.57 -39.92 33.23
N ILE A 303 26.41 -40.04 31.91
CA ILE A 303 25.39 -40.84 31.26
C ILE A 303 25.98 -42.21 30.93
N ILE A 304 25.36 -43.26 31.46
CA ILE A 304 25.83 -44.63 31.28
C ILE A 304 24.94 -45.34 30.26
N ASP A 305 25.55 -45.96 29.24
CA ASP A 305 24.83 -46.83 28.30
C ASP A 305 24.46 -48.13 29.00
N PRO A 306 23.19 -48.48 29.16
CA PRO A 306 22.76 -49.69 29.85
C PRO A 306 23.16 -50.97 29.13
N ASN A 307 23.44 -50.94 27.82
CA ASN A 307 23.79 -52.11 27.02
C ASN A 307 25.28 -52.42 27.04
N THR A 308 26.13 -51.41 27.11
CA THR A 308 27.58 -51.54 26.99
C THR A 308 28.33 -51.24 28.30
N GLY A 309 27.67 -50.55 29.26
CA GLY A 309 28.30 -50.08 30.49
C GLY A 309 29.24 -48.88 30.29
N ILE A 310 29.35 -48.33 29.08
CA ILE A 310 30.23 -47.19 28.79
C ILE A 310 29.67 -45.94 29.44
N SER A 311 30.54 -45.23 30.19
CA SER A 311 30.21 -43.94 30.81
C SER A 311 30.63 -42.78 29.91
N TYR A 312 29.72 -41.84 29.69
CA TYR A 312 29.92 -40.62 28.88
C TYR A 312 29.86 -39.40 29.82
N PRO A 313 31.02 -38.80 30.13
CA PRO A 313 31.05 -37.61 30.98
C PRO A 313 30.52 -36.37 30.25
N PRO A 314 29.96 -35.39 30.97
CA PRO A 314 29.53 -34.16 30.38
C PRO A 314 30.72 -33.32 29.89
N ASN A 315 30.47 -32.39 28.98
CA ASN A 315 31.44 -31.34 28.68
C ASN A 315 31.64 -30.46 29.92
N PRO A 316 32.86 -30.29 30.44
CA PRO A 316 33.10 -29.50 31.67
C PRO A 316 32.60 -28.06 31.59
N SER A 317 32.61 -27.47 30.40
CA SER A 317 32.17 -26.08 30.17
C SER A 317 30.68 -25.94 29.82
N ARG A 318 29.94 -27.05 29.62
CA ARG A 318 28.55 -26.96 29.09
C ARG A 318 27.54 -27.84 29.82
N GLY A 319 27.91 -28.92 30.47
CA GLY A 319 26.98 -29.87 31.08
C GLY A 319 25.95 -30.46 30.11
N TRP A 320 24.92 -31.09 30.65
CA TRP A 320 23.78 -31.61 29.89
C TRP A 320 22.60 -30.63 29.90
N SER A 321 21.69 -30.70 28.92
CA SER A 321 20.49 -29.88 28.85
C SER A 321 19.33 -30.37 29.74
N LYS A 322 19.43 -31.60 30.23
CA LYS A 322 18.36 -32.28 31.03
C LYS A 322 18.91 -32.72 32.38
N SER A 323 18.03 -32.87 33.38
CA SER A 323 18.41 -33.46 34.67
C SER A 323 18.70 -34.97 34.54
N LYS A 324 19.42 -35.51 35.49
CA LYS A 324 19.76 -36.94 35.53
C LYS A 324 18.53 -37.83 35.50
N GLU A 325 17.52 -37.49 36.27
CA GLU A 325 16.23 -38.21 36.32
C GLU A 325 15.53 -38.23 34.96
N ASN A 326 15.51 -37.08 34.27
CA ASN A 326 14.90 -36.99 32.93
C ASN A 326 15.67 -37.83 31.91
N VAL A 327 17.02 -37.81 31.95
CA VAL A 327 17.83 -38.63 31.05
C VAL A 327 17.65 -40.12 31.32
N LEU A 328 17.51 -40.55 32.58
CA LEU A 328 17.24 -41.96 32.90
C LEU A 328 15.88 -42.41 32.31
N LYS A 329 14.82 -41.59 32.43
CA LYS A 329 13.54 -41.87 31.78
C LYS A 329 13.65 -41.92 30.26
N MET A 330 14.42 -41.02 29.68
CA MET A 330 14.68 -41.00 28.22
C MET A 330 15.45 -42.24 27.76
N ILE A 331 16.33 -42.81 28.58
CA ILE A 331 17.00 -44.06 28.28
C ILE A 331 16.00 -45.23 28.30
N GLU A 332 15.15 -45.33 29.32
CA GLU A 332 14.09 -46.34 29.40
C GLU A 332 13.13 -46.25 28.19
N GLU A 333 12.80 -45.04 27.76
CA GLU A 333 11.96 -44.77 26.60
C GLU A 333 12.69 -44.90 25.25
N ARG A 334 13.97 -45.28 25.24
CA ARG A 334 14.83 -45.38 24.05
C ARG A 334 14.92 -44.09 23.24
N LEU A 335 14.94 -42.94 23.91
CA LEU A 335 15.09 -41.63 23.31
C LEU A 335 16.55 -41.16 23.24
N ILE A 336 17.48 -41.88 23.90
CA ILE A 336 18.91 -41.55 23.87
C ILE A 336 19.62 -42.44 22.83
N LEU A 337 20.36 -41.79 21.95
CA LEU A 337 21.25 -42.41 20.97
C LEU A 337 22.65 -42.45 21.54
N PHE A 338 23.11 -43.64 21.86
CA PHE A 338 24.49 -43.86 22.31
C PHE A 338 25.44 -43.96 21.12
N PRO A 339 26.60 -43.27 21.14
CA PRO A 339 27.59 -43.37 20.08
C PRO A 339 28.30 -44.71 20.12
N LYS A 340 28.77 -45.17 18.95
CA LYS A 340 29.57 -46.42 18.85
C LYS A 340 30.97 -46.27 19.46
N SER A 341 31.49 -45.05 19.57
CA SER A 341 32.82 -44.76 20.13
C SER A 341 32.68 -44.20 21.54
N PRO A 342 33.55 -44.63 22.51
CA PRO A 342 33.56 -44.04 23.85
C PRO A 342 33.88 -42.54 23.89
N SER A 343 34.53 -42.00 22.85
CA SER A 343 34.80 -40.56 22.71
C SER A 343 33.63 -39.75 22.13
N GLY A 344 32.58 -40.43 21.68
CA GLY A 344 31.36 -39.79 21.17
C GLY A 344 30.49 -39.21 22.30
N ARG A 345 29.41 -38.59 21.96
CA ARG A 345 28.44 -38.02 22.93
C ARG A 345 27.06 -38.59 22.71
N PRO A 346 26.33 -38.93 23.78
CA PRO A 346 24.93 -39.28 23.69
C PRO A 346 24.11 -38.12 23.09
N ARG A 347 23.12 -38.46 22.27
CA ARG A 347 22.25 -37.53 21.58
C ARG A 347 20.78 -37.89 21.82
N GLU A 348 19.88 -36.95 21.68
CA GLU A 348 18.43 -37.14 21.86
C GLU A 348 17.75 -37.40 20.51
N LYS A 349 16.82 -38.38 20.45
CA LYS A 349 15.85 -38.53 19.38
C LYS A 349 14.72 -37.55 19.59
N LYS A 350 14.51 -36.62 18.67
CA LYS A 350 13.36 -35.72 18.67
C LYS A 350 12.46 -36.07 17.49
N PHE A 351 11.22 -36.46 17.77
CA PHE A 351 10.26 -36.88 16.74
C PHE A 351 9.58 -35.70 16.11
N VAL A 352 9.18 -35.83 14.84
CA VAL A 352 8.39 -34.84 14.13
C VAL A 352 7.07 -34.54 14.87
N LYS A 353 6.42 -35.58 15.42
CA LYS A 353 5.16 -35.45 16.18
C LYS A 353 5.28 -34.62 17.46
N ASP A 354 6.49 -34.51 18.02
CA ASP A 354 6.75 -33.77 19.28
C ASP A 354 7.16 -32.30 19.01
N LEU A 355 7.17 -31.88 17.74
CA LEU A 355 7.37 -30.48 17.40
C LEU A 355 6.15 -29.67 17.80
N GLN A 356 6.36 -28.63 18.60
CA GLN A 356 5.28 -27.71 19.03
C GLN A 356 4.78 -26.83 17.88
N SER A 357 5.58 -26.66 16.85
CA SER A 357 5.27 -25.87 15.65
C SER A 357 6.01 -26.45 14.45
N ASN A 358 5.43 -26.34 13.27
CA ASN A 358 6.08 -26.70 12.01
C ASN A 358 6.95 -25.56 11.46
N VAL A 359 7.02 -24.43 12.16
CA VAL A 359 7.78 -23.25 11.76
C VAL A 359 8.67 -22.75 12.89
N THR A 360 9.80 -22.18 12.52
CA THR A 360 10.68 -21.39 13.39
C THR A 360 10.43 -19.90 13.14
N GLY A 361 10.96 -19.03 14.02
CA GLY A 361 10.92 -17.58 13.77
C GLY A 361 11.61 -17.21 12.46
N PHE A 362 11.08 -16.21 11.76
CA PHE A 362 11.73 -15.61 10.60
C PHE A 362 12.98 -14.85 11.04
N SER A 363 14.13 -15.17 10.46
CA SER A 363 15.42 -14.60 10.88
C SER A 363 15.53 -13.14 10.46
N THR A 364 15.99 -12.27 11.38
CA THR A 364 16.34 -10.89 11.04
C THR A 364 17.64 -10.76 10.23
N CYS A 365 18.44 -11.82 10.09
CA CYS A 365 19.56 -11.91 9.16
C CYS A 365 19.10 -12.68 7.93
N LEU A 366 18.79 -11.97 6.84
CA LEU A 366 18.32 -12.60 5.61
C LEU A 366 19.46 -13.32 4.89
N ASP A 367 19.23 -14.57 4.50
CA ASP A 367 20.22 -15.35 3.76
C ASP A 367 20.29 -14.89 2.30
N SER A 368 21.25 -14.04 2.00
CA SER A 368 21.42 -13.47 0.65
C SER A 368 21.77 -14.51 -0.42
N LYS A 369 22.13 -15.74 -0.06
CA LYS A 369 22.25 -16.83 -1.03
C LYS A 369 20.89 -17.29 -1.53
N ALA A 370 19.86 -17.23 -0.66
CA ALA A 370 18.49 -17.55 -1.01
C ALA A 370 17.75 -16.36 -1.64
N VAL A 371 17.84 -15.18 -1.01
CA VAL A 371 17.07 -14.00 -1.44
C VAL A 371 17.77 -13.17 -2.53
N GLY A 372 19.05 -13.38 -2.80
CA GLY A 372 19.82 -12.67 -3.81
C GLY A 372 20.56 -11.42 -3.29
N TYR A 373 21.43 -10.90 -4.13
CA TYR A 373 22.20 -9.66 -3.95
C TYR A 373 21.69 -8.59 -4.92
N THR A 374 22.10 -7.33 -4.77
CA THR A 374 21.78 -6.25 -5.73
C THR A 374 22.17 -6.62 -7.17
N THR A 375 23.29 -7.32 -7.36
CA THR A 375 23.72 -7.81 -8.69
C THR A 375 22.74 -8.80 -9.32
N ASN A 376 22.01 -9.57 -8.52
CA ASN A 376 20.94 -10.45 -9.02
C ASN A 376 19.77 -9.60 -9.54
N GLY A 377 19.31 -8.61 -8.77
CA GLY A 377 18.24 -7.70 -9.21
C GLY A 377 18.61 -6.97 -10.51
N THR A 378 19.85 -6.44 -10.62
CA THR A 378 20.34 -5.80 -11.86
C THR A 378 20.31 -6.77 -13.04
N ARG A 379 20.76 -8.02 -12.84
CA ARG A 379 20.75 -9.04 -13.88
C ARG A 379 19.32 -9.39 -14.31
N GLU A 380 18.42 -9.62 -13.34
CA GLU A 380 17.00 -9.90 -13.58
C GLU A 380 16.35 -8.84 -14.45
N VAL A 381 16.54 -7.55 -14.11
CA VAL A 381 16.01 -6.44 -14.89
C VAL A 381 16.66 -6.39 -16.28
N THR A 382 17.98 -6.49 -16.37
CA THR A 382 18.72 -6.42 -17.63
C THR A 382 18.30 -7.53 -18.61
N GLU A 383 18.16 -8.76 -18.11
CA GLU A 383 17.70 -9.90 -18.92
C GLU A 383 16.24 -9.74 -19.37
N LEU A 384 15.41 -9.14 -18.51
CA LEU A 384 13.97 -9.01 -18.77
C LEU A 384 13.68 -7.90 -19.78
N ILE A 385 14.26 -6.70 -19.61
CA ILE A 385 13.96 -5.54 -20.44
C ILE A 385 15.02 -5.26 -21.53
N GLY A 386 16.09 -6.06 -21.58
CA GLY A 386 17.09 -6.02 -22.66
C GLY A 386 18.21 -5.01 -22.48
N GLY A 387 18.34 -4.37 -21.31
CA GLY A 387 19.40 -3.42 -21.02
C GLY A 387 19.46 -2.98 -19.56
N LYS A 388 20.55 -2.35 -19.15
CA LYS A 388 20.70 -1.77 -17.82
C LYS A 388 20.04 -0.39 -17.78
N TYR A 389 18.72 -0.36 -17.66
CA TYR A 389 17.90 0.86 -17.70
C TYR A 389 17.50 1.39 -16.33
N PHE A 390 17.77 0.65 -15.26
CA PHE A 390 17.51 1.04 -13.89
C PHE A 390 18.67 0.65 -12.98
N ASP A 391 19.05 1.54 -12.04
CA ASP A 391 20.14 1.31 -11.12
C ASP A 391 19.66 0.67 -9.82
N PHE A 392 20.42 -0.31 -9.34
CA PHE A 392 20.26 -0.97 -8.04
C PHE A 392 18.86 -1.56 -7.73
N PRO A 393 18.16 -2.21 -8.68
CA PRO A 393 16.86 -2.81 -8.38
C PRO A 393 17.01 -3.91 -7.33
N LYS A 394 16.02 -4.02 -6.44
CA LYS A 394 15.96 -5.13 -5.47
C LYS A 394 15.74 -6.47 -6.21
N PRO A 395 16.30 -7.59 -5.74
CA PRO A 395 16.05 -8.90 -6.33
C PRO A 395 14.62 -9.38 -6.03
N VAL A 396 14.00 -10.05 -7.00
CA VAL A 396 12.63 -10.57 -6.90
C VAL A 396 12.47 -11.52 -5.71
N ASN A 397 13.45 -12.39 -5.47
CA ASN A 397 13.39 -13.37 -4.38
C ASN A 397 13.38 -12.71 -2.99
N LEU A 398 14.01 -11.55 -2.81
CA LEU A 398 13.95 -10.81 -1.55
C LEU A 398 12.50 -10.40 -1.23
N LEU A 399 11.84 -9.79 -2.21
CA LEU A 399 10.45 -9.35 -2.01
C LEU A 399 9.49 -10.52 -1.90
N LYS A 400 9.74 -11.60 -2.66
CA LYS A 400 8.94 -12.82 -2.58
C LYS A 400 9.04 -13.46 -1.18
N ASP A 401 10.23 -13.53 -0.59
CA ASP A 401 10.42 -14.08 0.77
C ASP A 401 9.66 -13.24 1.81
N ILE A 402 9.69 -11.91 1.69
CA ILE A 402 8.93 -11.00 2.56
C ILE A 402 7.41 -11.16 2.34
N LEU A 403 6.95 -11.25 1.09
CA LEU A 403 5.53 -11.46 0.75
C LEU A 403 4.96 -12.73 1.40
N ILE A 404 5.71 -13.83 1.35
CA ILE A 404 5.34 -15.12 1.96
C ILE A 404 5.11 -14.98 3.47
N GLN A 405 5.84 -14.09 4.15
CA GLN A 405 5.71 -13.92 5.59
C GLN A 405 4.38 -13.32 6.02
N VAL A 406 3.75 -12.51 5.18
CA VAL A 406 2.63 -11.65 5.58
C VAL A 406 1.36 -11.93 4.80
N THR A 407 1.47 -12.23 3.49
CA THR A 407 0.33 -12.25 2.60
C THR A 407 -0.31 -13.64 2.45
N LYS A 408 -1.63 -13.63 2.29
CA LYS A 408 -2.48 -14.76 1.87
C LYS A 408 -2.91 -14.60 0.41
N PHE A 409 -3.71 -15.53 -0.09
CA PHE A 409 -4.02 -15.68 -1.52
C PHE A 409 -4.70 -14.49 -2.22
N ASN A 410 -5.42 -13.62 -1.50
CA ASN A 410 -6.20 -12.53 -2.12
C ASN A 410 -5.85 -11.14 -1.57
N ASP A 411 -4.74 -11.02 -0.85
CA ASP A 411 -4.36 -9.79 -0.17
C ASP A 411 -3.88 -8.72 -1.15
N ILE A 412 -4.01 -7.44 -0.72
CA ILE A 412 -3.52 -6.28 -1.46
C ILE A 412 -2.12 -5.92 -0.96
N VAL A 413 -1.21 -5.72 -1.91
CA VAL A 413 0.17 -5.27 -1.70
C VAL A 413 0.33 -3.89 -2.31
N LEU A 414 0.79 -2.92 -1.53
CA LEU A 414 1.05 -1.55 -1.98
C LEU A 414 2.56 -1.26 -1.95
N ASP A 415 3.06 -0.65 -3.03
CA ASP A 415 4.40 -0.09 -3.10
C ASP A 415 4.32 1.32 -3.71
N PHE A 416 4.50 2.34 -2.87
CA PHE A 416 4.40 3.73 -3.31
C PHE A 416 5.76 4.41 -3.57
N PHE A 417 6.83 3.61 -3.63
CA PHE A 417 8.13 3.93 -4.21
C PHE A 417 8.54 2.80 -5.17
N ALA A 418 7.69 2.52 -6.15
CA ALA A 418 7.77 1.30 -6.96
C ALA A 418 9.10 1.13 -7.72
N GLY A 419 9.81 2.21 -8.01
CA GLY A 419 11.09 2.18 -8.73
C GLY A 419 10.96 1.40 -10.04
N SER A 420 11.67 0.30 -10.15
CA SER A 420 11.56 -0.60 -11.32
C SER A 420 10.41 -1.62 -11.20
N ALA A 421 9.47 -1.49 -10.27
CA ALA A 421 8.34 -2.40 -10.04
C ALA A 421 8.73 -3.85 -9.69
N THR A 422 9.77 -4.03 -8.86
CA THR A 422 10.17 -5.37 -8.39
C THR A 422 9.06 -6.03 -7.58
N THR A 423 8.32 -5.26 -6.79
CA THR A 423 7.21 -5.74 -5.96
C THR A 423 6.09 -6.35 -6.82
N ALA A 424 5.70 -5.70 -7.90
CA ALA A 424 4.70 -6.25 -8.84
C ALA A 424 5.16 -7.58 -9.46
N HIS A 425 6.43 -7.64 -9.91
CA HIS A 425 7.02 -8.87 -10.44
C HIS A 425 7.00 -9.99 -9.39
N ALA A 426 7.39 -9.70 -8.13
CA ALA A 426 7.39 -10.68 -7.05
C ALA A 426 5.97 -11.18 -6.71
N VAL A 427 4.95 -10.32 -6.73
CA VAL A 427 3.55 -10.68 -6.51
C VAL A 427 3.06 -11.63 -7.60
N MET A 428 3.27 -11.31 -8.88
CA MET A 428 2.86 -12.18 -9.99
C MET A 428 3.59 -13.53 -9.96
N GLN A 429 4.90 -13.52 -9.66
CA GLN A 429 5.70 -14.73 -9.55
C GLN A 429 5.21 -15.63 -8.41
N LEU A 430 4.92 -15.05 -7.24
CA LEU A 430 4.41 -15.81 -6.09
C LEU A 430 3.02 -16.38 -6.38
N ASN A 431 2.14 -15.61 -7.02
CA ASN A 431 0.81 -16.10 -7.42
C ASN A 431 0.89 -17.29 -8.39
N ALA A 432 1.83 -17.25 -9.35
CA ALA A 432 2.07 -18.35 -10.27
C ALA A 432 2.57 -19.61 -9.54
N GLU A 433 3.39 -19.45 -8.50
CA GLU A 433 4.00 -20.54 -7.74
C GLU A 433 3.05 -21.19 -6.74
N ASP A 434 2.18 -20.41 -6.07
CA ASP A 434 1.32 -20.92 -4.99
C ASP A 434 -0.18 -20.98 -5.34
N GLY A 435 -0.59 -20.47 -6.52
CA GLY A 435 -1.97 -20.41 -6.97
C GLY A 435 -2.78 -19.27 -6.36
N GLY A 436 -2.11 -18.28 -5.76
CA GLY A 436 -2.73 -17.10 -5.17
C GLY A 436 -3.24 -16.11 -6.21
N ASN A 437 -4.04 -15.15 -5.75
CA ASN A 437 -4.58 -14.05 -6.55
C ASN A 437 -4.36 -12.72 -5.80
N ARG A 438 -3.14 -12.53 -5.24
CA ARG A 438 -2.75 -11.27 -4.61
C ARG A 438 -2.79 -10.18 -5.65
N LYS A 439 -3.21 -8.99 -5.22
CA LYS A 439 -3.27 -7.80 -6.05
C LYS A 439 -2.15 -6.86 -5.67
N PHE A 440 -1.66 -6.10 -6.64
CA PHE A 440 -0.70 -5.05 -6.36
C PHE A 440 -1.22 -3.65 -6.72
N ILE A 441 -0.80 -2.65 -5.96
CA ILE A 441 -0.96 -1.22 -6.25
C ILE A 441 0.45 -0.63 -6.26
N MET A 442 0.92 -0.21 -7.45
CA MET A 442 2.23 0.42 -7.62
C MET A 442 2.06 1.91 -7.84
N VAL A 443 2.84 2.72 -7.15
CA VAL A 443 2.88 4.17 -7.39
C VAL A 443 4.30 4.57 -7.74
N GLN A 444 4.46 5.30 -8.86
CA GLN A 444 5.75 5.80 -9.32
C GLN A 444 5.64 7.22 -9.87
N LEU A 445 6.50 8.10 -9.37
CA LEU A 445 6.68 9.43 -9.93
C LEU A 445 7.22 9.31 -11.37
N PRO A 446 6.71 10.08 -12.36
CA PRO A 446 7.25 10.12 -13.72
C PRO A 446 8.57 10.91 -13.79
N GLU A 447 9.55 10.50 -12.97
CA GLU A 447 10.90 11.07 -12.96
C GLU A 447 11.57 10.86 -14.31
N LEU A 448 12.14 11.94 -14.85
CA LEU A 448 12.79 11.91 -16.17
C LEU A 448 14.08 11.12 -16.12
N CYS A 449 14.29 10.25 -17.10
CA CYS A 449 15.57 9.61 -17.34
C CYS A 449 16.58 10.63 -17.87
N ASP A 450 17.84 10.56 -17.38
CA ASP A 450 18.92 11.37 -17.94
C ASP A 450 19.02 11.14 -19.46
N GLU A 451 19.04 12.21 -20.26
CA GLU A 451 19.13 12.14 -21.72
C GLU A 451 20.36 11.36 -22.23
N LYS A 452 21.41 11.27 -21.41
CA LYS A 452 22.64 10.52 -21.73
C LYS A 452 22.55 9.05 -21.31
N SER A 453 21.53 8.67 -20.51
CA SER A 453 21.36 7.30 -20.02
C SER A 453 21.06 6.32 -21.15
N GLU A 454 21.36 5.06 -20.92
CA GLU A 454 20.99 3.98 -21.84
C GLU A 454 19.46 3.78 -21.89
N ALA A 455 18.76 4.09 -20.80
CA ALA A 455 17.30 4.05 -20.74
C ALA A 455 16.67 5.06 -21.72
N PHE A 456 17.12 6.31 -21.68
CA PHE A 456 16.62 7.36 -22.60
C PHE A 456 16.91 7.03 -24.07
N LYS A 457 18.13 6.54 -24.38
CA LYS A 457 18.51 6.09 -25.72
C LYS A 457 17.67 4.92 -26.22
N ALA A 458 17.20 4.05 -25.32
CA ALA A 458 16.31 2.94 -25.63
C ALA A 458 14.82 3.36 -25.78
N GLY A 459 14.51 4.66 -25.57
CA GLY A 459 13.18 5.22 -25.74
C GLY A 459 12.37 5.42 -24.47
N TYR A 460 12.90 5.05 -23.30
CA TYR A 460 12.26 5.30 -22.01
C TYR A 460 12.52 6.72 -21.53
N LYS A 461 11.49 7.53 -21.46
CA LYS A 461 11.60 8.93 -21.03
C LYS A 461 11.53 9.09 -19.52
N THR A 462 10.79 8.20 -18.85
CA THR A 462 10.58 8.25 -17.40
C THR A 462 10.84 6.90 -16.72
N ILE A 463 11.08 6.94 -15.41
CA ILE A 463 11.20 5.72 -14.58
C ILE A 463 9.87 4.94 -14.58
N ALA A 464 8.72 5.62 -14.60
CA ALA A 464 7.40 4.99 -14.65
C ALA A 464 7.20 4.14 -15.93
N GLU A 465 7.76 4.57 -17.08
CA GLU A 465 7.73 3.78 -18.32
C GLU A 465 8.54 2.48 -18.19
N ILE A 466 9.72 2.54 -17.56
CA ILE A 466 10.56 1.36 -17.27
C ILE A 466 9.80 0.39 -16.36
N SER A 467 9.14 0.91 -15.31
CA SER A 467 8.35 0.13 -14.36
C SER A 467 7.23 -0.63 -15.05
N LYS A 468 6.41 0.06 -15.86
CA LYS A 468 5.31 -0.54 -16.64
C LYS A 468 5.82 -1.59 -17.62
N GLU A 469 6.92 -1.32 -18.30
CA GLU A 469 7.52 -2.29 -19.23
C GLU A 469 8.05 -3.53 -18.51
N ARG A 470 8.65 -3.37 -17.34
CA ARG A 470 9.06 -4.52 -16.53
C ARG A 470 7.86 -5.39 -16.14
N ILE A 471 6.74 -4.79 -15.71
CA ILE A 471 5.53 -5.54 -15.35
C ILE A 471 5.03 -6.35 -16.57
N ARG A 472 4.93 -5.72 -17.76
CA ARG A 472 4.49 -6.38 -19.00
C ARG A 472 5.36 -7.60 -19.34
N ARG A 473 6.67 -7.42 -19.36
CA ARG A 473 7.59 -8.52 -19.72
C ARG A 473 7.67 -9.60 -18.65
N ALA A 474 7.63 -9.21 -17.36
CA ALA A 474 7.60 -10.17 -16.27
C ALA A 474 6.35 -11.05 -16.36
N GLY A 475 5.16 -10.45 -16.57
CA GLY A 475 3.92 -11.18 -16.73
C GLY A 475 3.97 -12.17 -17.90
N THR A 476 4.44 -11.74 -19.07
CA THR A 476 4.61 -12.61 -20.25
C THR A 476 5.54 -13.78 -19.95
N LYS A 477 6.73 -13.51 -19.37
CA LYS A 477 7.72 -14.53 -19.03
C LYS A 477 7.19 -15.54 -18.01
N ILE A 478 6.41 -15.09 -17.01
CA ILE A 478 5.82 -15.97 -16.01
C ILE A 478 4.81 -16.94 -16.65
N LEU A 479 4.01 -16.47 -17.62
CA LEU A 479 3.06 -17.32 -18.33
C LEU A 479 3.70 -18.37 -19.26
N GLU A 480 4.97 -18.18 -19.67
CA GLU A 480 5.74 -19.18 -20.41
C GLU A 480 6.18 -20.36 -19.52
N GLY A 481 6.19 -20.16 -18.19
CA GLY A 481 6.55 -21.16 -17.20
C GLY A 481 5.36 -22.00 -16.74
N GLU A 482 5.64 -22.92 -15.81
CA GLU A 482 4.60 -23.68 -15.11
C GLU A 482 3.88 -22.78 -14.10
N CYS A 483 2.56 -22.68 -14.23
CA CYS A 483 1.71 -21.93 -13.31
C CYS A 483 0.81 -22.89 -12.52
N ARG A 484 0.74 -22.69 -11.22
CA ARG A 484 -0.09 -23.52 -10.33
C ARG A 484 -1.58 -23.29 -10.61
N GLU A 485 -2.36 -24.34 -10.52
CA GLU A 485 -3.82 -24.29 -10.60
C GLU A 485 -4.39 -23.40 -9.48
N GLY A 486 -5.45 -22.63 -9.80
CA GLY A 486 -6.07 -21.65 -8.89
C GLY A 486 -5.67 -20.19 -9.14
N TRP A 487 -4.51 -19.93 -9.74
CA TRP A 487 -4.16 -18.58 -10.17
C TRP A 487 -4.98 -18.17 -11.40
N ARG A 488 -5.60 -16.98 -11.34
CA ARG A 488 -6.38 -16.40 -12.45
C ARG A 488 -5.53 -15.94 -13.64
N LYS A 489 -4.20 -16.05 -13.55
CA LYS A 489 -3.23 -15.59 -14.55
C LYS A 489 -3.35 -14.09 -14.85
N ASP A 490 -3.71 -13.31 -13.82
CA ASP A 490 -3.75 -11.86 -13.91
C ASP A 490 -2.31 -11.29 -13.92
N ILE A 491 -1.84 -10.97 -15.12
CA ILE A 491 -0.56 -10.32 -15.39
C ILE A 491 -0.76 -8.86 -15.84
N GLY A 492 -2.02 -8.41 -15.84
CA GLY A 492 -2.39 -7.06 -16.25
C GLY A 492 -2.21 -6.02 -15.14
N PHE A 493 -2.44 -4.78 -15.52
CA PHE A 493 -2.60 -3.64 -14.61
C PHE A 493 -3.38 -2.52 -15.28
N ARG A 494 -4.18 -1.80 -14.51
CA ARG A 494 -4.77 -0.51 -14.91
C ARG A 494 -3.76 0.59 -14.64
N ALA A 495 -3.35 1.31 -15.68
CA ALA A 495 -2.52 2.50 -15.56
C ALA A 495 -3.42 3.72 -15.32
N PHE A 496 -3.04 4.51 -14.31
CA PHE A 496 -3.66 5.80 -13.99
C PHE A 496 -2.60 6.88 -13.94
N LYS A 497 -2.99 8.12 -14.28
CA LYS A 497 -2.17 9.33 -14.08
C LYS A 497 -2.86 10.24 -13.07
N ILE A 498 -2.12 10.73 -12.10
CA ILE A 498 -2.63 11.76 -11.19
C ILE A 498 -2.73 13.07 -11.96
N ASP A 499 -3.92 13.68 -11.90
CA ASP A 499 -4.21 14.95 -12.56
C ASP A 499 -5.08 15.80 -11.63
N SER A 500 -5.28 17.06 -11.99
CA SER A 500 -6.25 17.94 -11.33
C SER A 500 -7.66 17.35 -11.40
N SER A 501 -8.52 17.69 -10.44
CA SER A 501 -9.93 17.30 -10.44
C SER A 501 -10.56 17.49 -11.82
N ASN A 502 -11.49 16.61 -12.17
CA ASN A 502 -12.28 16.73 -13.41
C ASN A 502 -13.23 17.93 -13.38
N MET A 503 -13.43 18.51 -12.19
CA MET A 503 -14.29 19.69 -12.01
C MET A 503 -13.50 20.97 -12.21
N VAL A 504 -14.17 22.01 -12.70
CA VAL A 504 -13.62 23.37 -12.79
C VAL A 504 -13.48 23.93 -11.37
N ASP A 505 -12.31 24.50 -11.06
CA ASP A 505 -12.10 25.16 -9.78
C ASP A 505 -12.96 26.41 -9.67
N VAL A 506 -13.89 26.41 -8.70
CA VAL A 506 -14.78 27.55 -8.45
C VAL A 506 -14.16 28.41 -7.34
N TYR A 507 -13.25 29.31 -7.72
CA TYR A 507 -12.73 30.35 -6.83
C TYR A 507 -13.51 31.64 -7.03
N TYR A 508 -14.69 31.78 -6.40
CA TYR A 508 -15.43 33.04 -6.46
C TYR A 508 -15.78 33.54 -5.07
N THR A 509 -15.34 34.76 -4.79
CA THR A 509 -16.04 35.61 -3.84
C THR A 509 -17.33 36.08 -4.51
N PRO A 510 -18.48 36.14 -3.80
CA PRO A 510 -19.78 36.57 -4.38
C PRO A 510 -19.77 37.89 -5.14
N ASP A 511 -18.80 38.76 -4.84
CA ASP A 511 -18.67 40.11 -5.42
C ASP A 511 -17.89 40.14 -6.76
N ALA A 512 -17.34 38.99 -7.23
CA ALA A 512 -16.51 38.90 -8.44
C ALA A 512 -17.24 38.32 -9.66
N LEU A 513 -18.54 38.04 -9.58
CA LEU A 513 -19.35 37.43 -10.66
C LEU A 513 -19.77 38.45 -11.71
N GLU A 514 -19.21 38.38 -12.91
CA GLU A 514 -19.72 39.08 -14.09
C GLU A 514 -20.79 38.24 -14.81
N GLN A 515 -21.82 38.92 -15.33
CA GLN A 515 -22.97 38.27 -15.97
C GLN A 515 -22.60 37.39 -17.19
N GLY A 516 -21.48 37.68 -17.87
CA GLY A 516 -20.95 36.85 -18.98
C GLY A 516 -20.28 35.55 -18.55
N GLN A 517 -20.04 35.38 -17.26
CA GLN A 517 -19.41 34.14 -16.72
C GLN A 517 -20.46 33.11 -16.32
N LEU A 518 -21.75 33.49 -16.21
CA LEU A 518 -22.84 32.59 -15.84
C LEU A 518 -23.03 31.42 -16.83
N GLU A 519 -22.69 31.61 -18.10
CA GLU A 519 -22.75 30.51 -19.09
C GLU A 519 -21.66 29.45 -18.89
N PHE A 520 -20.50 29.78 -18.28
CA PHE A 520 -19.45 28.82 -17.90
C PHE A 520 -19.83 27.99 -16.68
N PHE A 521 -20.83 28.39 -15.91
CA PHE A 521 -21.29 27.65 -14.71
C PHE A 521 -22.33 26.57 -15.04
N ILE A 522 -22.76 26.45 -16.28
CA ILE A 522 -23.74 25.45 -16.68
C ILE A 522 -23.13 24.05 -16.72
N ASP A 523 -21.86 23.91 -17.07
CA ASP A 523 -21.13 22.63 -17.00
C ASP A 523 -19.86 22.82 -16.16
N ASN A 524 -19.85 22.26 -14.94
CA ASN A 524 -18.72 22.34 -14.01
C ASN A 524 -17.63 21.32 -14.32
N ILE A 525 -17.71 20.60 -15.43
CA ILE A 525 -16.73 19.59 -15.88
C ILE A 525 -15.73 20.26 -16.83
N LYS A 526 -14.45 19.97 -16.68
CA LYS A 526 -13.41 20.42 -17.59
C LYS A 526 -13.62 19.83 -18.99
N PRO A 527 -13.42 20.62 -20.07
CA PRO A 527 -13.82 20.21 -21.43
C PRO A 527 -12.99 19.05 -22.01
N ASP A 528 -11.81 18.77 -21.45
CA ASP A 528 -10.91 17.69 -21.86
C ASP A 528 -11.16 16.37 -21.11
N ARG A 529 -12.22 16.28 -20.33
CA ARG A 529 -12.55 15.11 -19.51
C ARG A 529 -13.53 14.18 -20.21
N THR A 530 -13.22 12.87 -20.14
CA THR A 530 -14.07 11.81 -20.69
C THR A 530 -15.06 11.30 -19.63
N PRO A 531 -16.14 10.61 -20.03
CA PRO A 531 -17.03 9.93 -19.08
C PRO A 531 -16.30 8.93 -18.17
N GLU A 532 -15.26 8.29 -18.66
CA GLU A 532 -14.44 7.35 -17.87
C GLU A 532 -13.58 8.07 -16.82
N ASP A 533 -13.05 9.27 -17.12
CA ASP A 533 -12.37 10.11 -16.13
C ASP A 533 -13.32 10.44 -14.96
N LEU A 534 -14.57 10.79 -15.27
CA LEU A 534 -15.60 11.07 -14.26
C LEU A 534 -15.95 9.83 -13.44
N LEU A 535 -16.07 8.67 -14.09
CA LEU A 535 -16.35 7.41 -13.40
C LEU A 535 -15.28 7.12 -12.33
N PHE A 536 -14.00 7.19 -12.69
CA PHE A 536 -12.92 6.89 -11.74
C PHE A 536 -12.84 7.92 -10.60
N GLN A 537 -13.13 9.18 -10.84
CA GLN A 537 -13.23 10.17 -9.77
C GLN A 537 -14.41 9.86 -8.83
N VAL A 538 -15.55 9.44 -9.36
CA VAL A 538 -16.70 8.98 -8.55
C VAL A 538 -16.35 7.75 -7.73
N LEU A 539 -15.65 6.76 -8.31
CA LEU A 539 -15.19 5.57 -7.59
C LEU A 539 -14.31 5.94 -6.39
N LEU A 540 -13.37 6.88 -6.57
CA LEU A 540 -12.51 7.40 -5.51
C LEU A 540 -13.33 8.08 -4.40
N ASP A 541 -14.20 9.03 -4.78
CA ASP A 541 -14.96 9.83 -3.81
C ASP A 541 -16.01 9.01 -3.05
N TRP A 542 -16.50 7.94 -3.66
CA TRP A 542 -17.49 7.06 -3.05
C TRP A 542 -16.89 5.80 -2.39
N GLY A 543 -15.56 5.69 -2.37
CA GLY A 543 -14.83 4.58 -1.73
C GLY A 543 -15.06 3.23 -2.39
N VAL A 544 -15.30 3.19 -3.70
CA VAL A 544 -15.49 1.97 -4.49
C VAL A 544 -14.14 1.48 -5.01
N ASP A 545 -13.89 0.17 -4.90
CA ASP A 545 -12.61 -0.42 -5.31
C ASP A 545 -12.34 -0.18 -6.81
N LEU A 546 -11.20 0.43 -7.12
CA LEU A 546 -10.79 0.78 -8.48
C LEU A 546 -10.47 -0.45 -9.35
N SER A 547 -10.35 -1.62 -8.76
CA SER A 547 -10.03 -2.87 -9.45
C SER A 547 -11.28 -3.67 -9.87
N LEU A 548 -12.48 -3.21 -9.53
CA LEU A 548 -13.71 -3.89 -9.89
C LEU A 548 -13.92 -3.93 -11.41
N PRO A 549 -14.55 -4.99 -11.94
CA PRO A 549 -14.85 -5.08 -13.36
C PRO A 549 -15.82 -3.98 -13.77
N ILE A 550 -15.55 -3.37 -14.92
CA ILE A 550 -16.37 -2.31 -15.49
C ILE A 550 -16.92 -2.79 -16.82
N ARG A 551 -18.24 -2.73 -16.97
CA ARG A 551 -18.96 -3.02 -18.20
C ARG A 551 -19.60 -1.73 -18.70
N LYS A 552 -19.42 -1.44 -19.98
CA LYS A 552 -19.99 -0.28 -20.66
C LYS A 552 -21.07 -0.76 -21.61
N GLU A 553 -22.27 -0.21 -21.49
CA GLU A 553 -23.42 -0.53 -22.34
C GLU A 553 -24.07 0.70 -22.92
N ILE A 554 -24.69 0.53 -24.08
CA ILE A 554 -25.56 1.54 -24.67
C ILE A 554 -27.01 1.14 -24.35
N ILE A 555 -27.66 1.95 -23.53
CA ILE A 555 -29.07 1.75 -23.15
C ILE A 555 -29.96 2.54 -24.10
N HIS A 556 -30.97 1.86 -24.63
CA HIS A 556 -32.04 2.45 -25.45
C HIS A 556 -33.34 2.40 -24.66
N PRO A 557 -33.72 3.43 -23.90
CA PRO A 557 -34.96 3.42 -23.15
C PRO A 557 -36.18 3.21 -24.09
N GLN A 558 -37.05 2.29 -23.72
CA GLN A 558 -38.29 2.09 -24.48
C GLN A 558 -39.24 3.25 -24.16
N ILE A 559 -39.57 4.05 -25.17
CA ILE A 559 -40.60 5.08 -25.06
C ILE A 559 -41.92 4.36 -24.72
N THR A 560 -42.39 4.52 -23.49
CA THR A 560 -43.70 4.02 -23.08
C THR A 560 -44.75 4.79 -23.90
N GLN A 561 -45.34 4.16 -24.93
CA GLN A 561 -46.48 4.77 -25.64
C GLN A 561 -47.62 4.93 -24.63
N MET A 562 -47.86 6.14 -24.16
CA MET A 562 -49.12 6.47 -23.52
C MET A 562 -50.22 6.27 -24.56
N ASP A 563 -51.25 5.50 -24.22
CA ASP A 563 -52.45 5.28 -25.02
C ASP A 563 -53.02 6.64 -25.51
N ALA A 564 -52.75 6.96 -26.77
CA ALA A 564 -53.22 8.15 -27.42
C ALA A 564 -54.58 7.90 -28.03
N ASP A 565 -55.63 7.89 -27.20
CA ASP A 565 -57.02 8.05 -27.67
C ASP A 565 -57.46 9.51 -27.61
N SER A 566 -56.87 10.35 -28.46
CA SER A 566 -57.54 11.62 -28.87
C SER A 566 -56.94 12.16 -30.17
N LYS A 567 -57.81 12.30 -31.15
CA LYS A 567 -57.52 12.75 -32.52
C LYS A 567 -57.09 14.22 -32.67
N THR A 568 -56.83 14.96 -31.58
CA THR A 568 -56.53 16.42 -31.58
C THR A 568 -55.04 16.74 -31.35
N GLU A 569 -54.19 15.78 -31.07
CA GLU A 569 -52.76 16.04 -30.77
C GLU A 569 -51.79 15.78 -31.93
N LYS A 570 -52.24 15.16 -33.05
CA LYS A 570 -51.35 14.84 -34.18
C LYS A 570 -50.72 16.07 -34.88
N ASP A 571 -51.28 17.27 -34.74
CA ASP A 571 -50.75 18.47 -35.37
C ASP A 571 -49.75 19.24 -34.48
N ASN A 572 -49.74 19.00 -33.14
CA ASN A 572 -48.75 19.57 -32.23
C ASN A 572 -47.46 18.72 -32.20
N LEU A 573 -47.54 17.43 -32.39
CA LEU A 573 -46.41 16.52 -32.48
C LEU A 573 -45.48 16.72 -33.69
N ARG A 574 -46.00 17.32 -34.79
CA ARG A 574 -45.20 17.70 -35.98
C ARG A 574 -44.41 18.98 -35.82
N LYS A 575 -44.68 19.82 -34.81
CA LYS A 575 -43.94 21.06 -34.52
C LYS A 575 -42.87 20.88 -33.43
N SER A 576 -42.96 19.82 -32.61
CA SER A 576 -42.00 19.47 -31.57
C SER A 576 -40.82 18.65 -32.06
N ALA A 577 -40.84 18.15 -33.29
CA ALA A 577 -39.79 17.30 -33.86
C ALA A 577 -38.53 18.08 -34.32
N LYS A 578 -38.04 19.04 -33.52
CA LYS A 578 -36.79 19.78 -33.78
C LYS A 578 -35.83 19.83 -32.59
N SER A 579 -36.08 19.16 -31.47
CA SER A 579 -35.04 18.76 -30.53
C SER A 579 -34.75 17.27 -30.79
N ALA A 580 -33.54 16.93 -31.17
CA ALA A 580 -33.13 15.53 -31.32
C ALA A 580 -33.16 14.88 -29.94
N ASP A 581 -34.26 14.18 -29.60
CA ASP A 581 -34.30 13.32 -28.41
C ASP A 581 -33.18 12.29 -28.54
N LYS A 582 -32.27 12.31 -27.61
CA LYS A 582 -31.19 11.32 -27.55
C LYS A 582 -31.82 9.95 -27.26
N THR A 583 -31.77 9.07 -28.21
CA THR A 583 -32.41 7.73 -28.13
C THR A 583 -31.53 6.67 -27.54
N SER A 584 -30.28 7.00 -27.21
CA SER A 584 -29.30 6.05 -26.64
C SER A 584 -28.36 6.75 -25.65
N PHE A 585 -28.05 6.07 -24.58
CA PHE A 585 -27.20 6.57 -23.50
C PHE A 585 -26.07 5.60 -23.20
N GLU A 586 -24.88 6.13 -22.98
CA GLU A 586 -23.73 5.37 -22.52
C GLU A 586 -23.80 5.23 -21.01
N VAL A 587 -23.82 3.99 -20.52
CA VAL A 587 -23.95 3.65 -19.10
C VAL A 587 -22.83 2.72 -18.68
N PHE A 588 -22.22 3.03 -17.56
CA PHE A 588 -21.20 2.19 -16.94
C PHE A 588 -21.82 1.38 -15.81
N PHE A 589 -21.54 0.10 -15.79
CA PHE A 589 -21.88 -0.84 -14.73
C PHE A 589 -20.59 -1.32 -14.07
N VAL A 590 -20.44 -1.08 -12.77
CA VAL A 590 -19.28 -1.51 -11.98
C VAL A 590 -19.71 -2.67 -11.10
N ASP A 591 -18.99 -3.81 -11.18
CA ASP A 591 -19.29 -5.05 -10.46
C ASP A 591 -20.78 -5.42 -10.60
N ASP A 592 -21.21 -5.57 -11.85
CA ASP A 592 -22.60 -5.73 -12.30
C ASP A 592 -23.51 -4.56 -11.89
N ASN A 593 -23.93 -4.46 -10.64
CA ASN A 593 -24.86 -3.43 -10.15
C ASN A 593 -24.39 -2.74 -8.85
N ALA A 594 -23.14 -2.88 -8.45
CA ALA A 594 -22.63 -2.19 -7.27
C ALA A 594 -22.65 -0.65 -7.46
N LEU A 595 -22.34 -0.18 -8.68
CA LEU A 595 -22.49 1.21 -9.10
C LEU A 595 -22.90 1.28 -10.56
N VAL A 596 -23.91 2.10 -10.85
CA VAL A 596 -24.32 2.47 -12.22
C VAL A 596 -24.08 3.96 -12.43
N ALA A 597 -23.42 4.33 -13.53
CA ALA A 597 -23.10 5.72 -13.83
C ALA A 597 -23.51 6.10 -15.25
N CYS A 598 -24.19 7.24 -15.40
CA CYS A 598 -24.50 7.85 -16.68
C CYS A 598 -24.10 9.32 -16.68
N PHE A 599 -23.13 9.66 -17.56
CA PHE A 599 -22.62 11.03 -17.69
C PHE A 599 -23.03 11.70 -19.01
N ASP A 600 -23.96 11.10 -19.72
CA ASP A 600 -24.48 11.64 -20.98
C ASP A 600 -25.42 12.83 -20.75
N THR A 601 -25.55 13.70 -21.76
CA THR A 601 -26.53 14.80 -21.77
C THR A 601 -27.93 14.32 -22.15
N GLY A 602 -28.97 14.94 -21.61
CA GLY A 602 -30.34 14.63 -21.92
C GLY A 602 -30.93 13.45 -21.16
N VAL A 603 -30.37 13.17 -19.94
CA VAL A 603 -30.94 12.16 -19.03
C VAL A 603 -32.39 12.45 -18.77
N ASN A 604 -33.27 11.50 -19.05
CA ASN A 604 -34.70 11.61 -18.95
C ASN A 604 -35.31 10.53 -18.05
N GLU A 605 -36.60 10.68 -17.76
CA GLU A 605 -37.35 9.76 -16.88
C GLU A 605 -37.34 8.31 -17.37
N ASP A 606 -37.40 8.05 -18.69
CA ASP A 606 -37.43 6.73 -19.27
C ASP A 606 -36.08 5.99 -19.02
N LEU A 607 -34.93 6.67 -19.19
CA LEU A 607 -33.64 6.14 -18.85
C LEU A 607 -33.57 5.81 -17.36
N VAL A 608 -34.01 6.73 -16.50
CA VAL A 608 -33.96 6.56 -15.03
C VAL A 608 -34.76 5.32 -14.60
N LYS A 609 -35.97 5.13 -15.19
CA LYS A 609 -36.80 3.93 -14.95
C LYS A 609 -36.11 2.64 -15.41
N GLU A 610 -35.46 2.69 -16.58
CA GLU A 610 -34.74 1.54 -17.09
C GLU A 610 -33.56 1.16 -16.18
N LEU A 611 -32.77 2.15 -15.72
CA LEU A 611 -31.67 1.92 -14.78
C LEU A 611 -32.14 1.43 -13.41
N ALA A 612 -33.30 1.88 -12.93
CA ALA A 612 -33.88 1.42 -11.67
C ALA A 612 -34.26 -0.06 -11.69
N ARG A 613 -34.56 -0.66 -12.89
CA ARG A 613 -34.85 -2.09 -13.04
C ARG A 613 -33.63 -3.00 -12.79
N PHE A 614 -32.41 -2.46 -12.93
CA PHE A 614 -31.20 -3.20 -12.60
C PHE A 614 -30.96 -3.28 -11.08
N GLU A 615 -31.75 -2.56 -10.27
CA GLU A 615 -31.64 -2.51 -8.80
C GLU A 615 -30.20 -2.23 -8.32
N PRO A 616 -29.52 -1.17 -8.83
CA PRO A 616 -28.16 -0.88 -8.43
C PRO A 616 -28.07 -0.47 -6.95
N LEU A 617 -26.97 -0.82 -6.28
CA LEU A 617 -26.72 -0.34 -4.93
C LEU A 617 -26.49 1.17 -4.91
N ARG A 618 -25.83 1.68 -5.96
CA ARG A 618 -25.50 3.12 -6.12
C ARG A 618 -25.74 3.55 -7.55
N VAL A 619 -26.21 4.77 -7.73
CA VAL A 619 -26.34 5.38 -9.06
C VAL A 619 -25.85 6.83 -9.05
N VAL A 620 -25.17 7.25 -10.11
CA VAL A 620 -24.66 8.61 -10.25
C VAL A 620 -24.99 9.18 -11.62
N PHE A 621 -25.39 10.46 -11.61
CA PHE A 621 -25.63 11.26 -12.80
C PHE A 621 -24.87 12.59 -12.71
N CYS A 622 -24.72 13.27 -13.85
CA CYS A 622 -24.23 14.65 -13.87
C CYS A 622 -25.39 15.63 -13.62
N ASP A 623 -25.23 16.51 -12.64
CA ASP A 623 -26.26 17.43 -12.16
C ASP A 623 -26.79 18.37 -13.27
N THR A 624 -25.93 18.75 -14.21
CA THR A 624 -26.22 19.68 -15.30
C THR A 624 -26.69 19.01 -16.59
N ARG A 625 -26.78 17.68 -16.65
CA ARG A 625 -27.02 16.94 -17.90
C ARG A 625 -28.39 16.28 -18.01
N TYR A 626 -29.33 16.64 -17.15
CA TYR A 626 -30.73 16.22 -17.28
C TYR A 626 -31.41 16.94 -18.45
N GLN A 627 -32.43 16.30 -19.05
CA GLN A 627 -33.21 16.88 -20.13
C GLN A 627 -34.08 18.05 -19.64
N SER A 628 -34.58 17.98 -18.38
CA SER A 628 -35.34 19.02 -17.71
C SER A 628 -35.14 19.00 -16.19
N ASP A 629 -35.48 20.12 -15.52
CA ASP A 629 -35.49 20.19 -14.06
C ASP A 629 -36.48 19.19 -13.42
N ASN A 630 -37.57 18.89 -14.12
CA ASN A 630 -38.55 17.90 -13.66
C ASN A 630 -37.95 16.50 -13.63
N ASP A 631 -37.18 16.11 -14.67
CA ASP A 631 -36.49 14.82 -14.68
C ASP A 631 -35.55 14.71 -13.50
N LYS A 632 -34.76 15.75 -13.22
CA LYS A 632 -33.85 15.81 -12.08
C LYS A 632 -34.57 15.63 -10.73
N ILE A 633 -35.69 16.29 -10.52
CA ILE A 633 -36.49 16.20 -9.29
C ILE A 633 -37.10 14.80 -9.14
N ASN A 634 -37.51 14.18 -10.23
CA ASN A 634 -38.16 12.86 -10.21
C ASN A 634 -37.21 11.68 -10.01
N VAL A 635 -35.91 11.83 -10.25
CA VAL A 635 -34.93 10.73 -10.14
C VAL A 635 -35.00 10.01 -8.81
N GLU A 636 -34.91 10.74 -7.70
CA GLU A 636 -34.96 10.12 -6.35
C GLU A 636 -36.32 9.44 -6.08
N GLN A 637 -37.41 10.03 -6.61
CA GLN A 637 -38.73 9.44 -6.45
C GLN A 637 -38.87 8.11 -7.20
N ILE A 638 -38.34 8.04 -8.43
CA ILE A 638 -38.38 6.86 -9.26
C ILE A 638 -37.56 5.73 -8.58
N PHE A 639 -36.33 6.02 -8.13
CA PHE A 639 -35.55 5.02 -7.43
C PHE A 639 -36.19 4.59 -6.11
N LYS A 640 -36.77 5.53 -5.31
CA LYS A 640 -37.51 5.16 -4.09
C LYS A 640 -38.71 4.24 -4.35
N GLN A 641 -39.35 4.35 -5.50
CA GLN A 641 -40.47 3.49 -5.88
C GLN A 641 -40.05 2.16 -6.46
N MET A 642 -39.03 2.13 -7.35
CA MET A 642 -38.63 0.98 -8.12
C MET A 642 -37.46 0.21 -7.51
N SER A 643 -36.54 0.89 -6.82
CA SER A 643 -35.35 0.32 -6.20
C SER A 643 -35.02 1.08 -4.91
N PRO A 644 -35.79 0.86 -3.81
CA PRO A 644 -35.70 1.64 -2.57
C PRO A 644 -34.35 1.60 -1.85
N HIS A 645 -33.52 0.61 -2.20
CA HIS A 645 -32.18 0.42 -1.59
C HIS A 645 -31.08 1.15 -2.36
N THR A 646 -31.38 1.73 -3.51
CA THR A 646 -30.39 2.45 -4.33
C THR A 646 -30.06 3.80 -3.72
N GLU A 647 -28.77 4.03 -3.45
CA GLU A 647 -28.26 5.36 -3.09
C GLU A 647 -28.05 6.19 -4.36
N VAL A 648 -28.70 7.34 -4.47
CA VAL A 648 -28.67 8.22 -5.65
C VAL A 648 -27.84 9.46 -5.34
N ARG A 649 -26.83 9.74 -6.15
CA ARG A 649 -26.02 10.95 -6.04
C ARG A 649 -25.84 11.63 -7.41
N SER A 650 -25.34 12.88 -7.39
CA SER A 650 -24.93 13.64 -8.57
C SER A 650 -23.52 14.20 -8.42
N ILE A 651 -22.89 14.53 -9.58
CA ILE A 651 -21.61 15.25 -9.68
C ILE A 651 -21.83 16.62 -10.28
#